data_9ff0a96fe5e56b6a4597aeed2c6d5b1e
#
_entry.id   9ff0a96fe5e56b6a4597aeed2c6d5b1e
#
_cell.length_a   1.000
_cell.length_b   1.000
_cell.length_c   1.000
_cell.angle_alpha   90.00
_cell.angle_beta   90.00
_cell.angle_gamma   90.00
#
_symmetry.space_group_name_H-M   'P 1'
#
loop_
_entity.id
_entity.type
_entity.pdbx_description
1 polymer ?
#
loop_
_entity_poly.entity_id
_entity_poly.type
_entity_poly.pdbx_seq_one_letter_code
_entity_poly.pdbx_strand_id
1 'polypeptide(L)'
;MKTSDRKPEKRSLAFWAWNDLLDGKELKTQVSLLKKGGYAGYFMHSREGLESVYLSDEWLKLCKDCAEDGYSKGMLPFLYDEDKWPSGMAGGLVSKLHPDCAAKAYVYDKRTGRIGIRTSKGNPWYNGFAPANNLSEKSVRSFLEITHQRYADAFGGSLSGMIEGFFTDEPNFWDFFFTQEGKPLPALPYTDDLPREFRKRRGYDLEPRLLFLKDQGYQKHRHDYWRTLSELFCERYTQQLYRWCSSQGVRLCGHLLFENDLGYQVRVCGAVMPNYKYMHVPGIDILGEQTREYLTVKQCTSVAHQYGKKSVITETYGCTGWDFTFEGQKRLWDFQCALGVTIRAPHLSFYSIRGLRKRDFPPAFSYQSEWFRYNRVISDYCDRLSSVMTEGEPIRDVLVIHPISGFWCESGSSPDEDLSKVDDMGFLDPALIQLNARGDELNRFAEMLLKNGIDFDFGDEQLMAGDASVQNAEFRIGRASYKIVVLPETESIFQSTRDLLKKFVRNGGILIATGSLPHLTEGVRIREEEADFSGAIRTESYEETVQAVRRLLPVPAEVQDLHTGNPAGVISVFRKCGDGISMIVVNEDIRRECRIVLHGADCAEEIDLQTGKEKKIPVGDSHVFYEDFIRSDCRVFRLKKGKCSGRNQKEPYHHPHETEKIAAALPPEAEFSRTMPNSLTLDFCRYAFDGENLSEPMQIWQAQRKIRERLGMRQIVGNGVEMRYRWIGEKKPSADITLNYLFMIRNLPEGPVSACIENAERFEVICNGGLCPRPSGWFVDKAIQKVKLRNLRPGINTLELKCHYTNEMELEDIYLIGNFGVNLQREIVSEPKRLHMGDITQQGYFHYAGSMIYRFRFQSDCRKAELVLGDYRAALIVVRVNRKTAGTIMAGNRLELQLRTGENNLEIEAVGSNRNLMGPFHHTYDGCSRIGWKDFRMEEGEDYTPEYIVKPYGLMSQIKIIRLDD
;
A
#
# COMPACT_ATOMS: atom_id res chain seq x y z
N MET A 1 -25.51 3.01 26.93
CA MET A 1 -24.82 1.79 26.50
C MET A 1 -23.33 2.07 26.63
N LYS A 2 -22.60 1.34 27.44
CA LYS A 2 -21.13 1.51 27.54
C LYS A 2 -20.52 1.16 26.18
N THR A 3 -19.59 1.96 25.70
CA THR A 3 -18.89 1.77 24.41
C THR A 3 -18.18 0.41 24.31
N SER A 4 -17.87 -0.24 25.42
CA SER A 4 -17.29 -1.58 25.53
C SER A 4 -18.14 -2.73 24.93
N ASP A 5 -19.45 -2.53 24.75
CA ASP A 5 -20.36 -3.60 24.28
C ASP A 5 -20.64 -3.55 22.75
N ARG A 6 -20.18 -2.52 22.04
CA ARG A 6 -20.28 -2.47 20.58
C ARG A 6 -19.11 -3.23 19.97
N LYS A 7 -19.37 -4.30 19.23
CA LYS A 7 -18.35 -4.88 18.33
C LYS A 7 -17.90 -3.79 17.37
N PRO A 8 -16.57 -3.61 17.18
CA PRO A 8 -16.07 -2.64 16.23
C PRO A 8 -16.62 -2.93 14.83
N GLU A 9 -16.98 -1.88 14.10
CA GLU A 9 -17.39 -2.01 12.72
C GLU A 9 -16.18 -2.49 11.90
N LYS A 10 -16.37 -3.57 11.18
CA LYS A 10 -15.28 -4.11 10.34
C LYS A 10 -15.04 -3.22 9.13
N ARG A 11 -13.76 -2.88 8.89
CA ARG A 11 -13.34 -1.90 7.88
C ARG A 11 -12.16 -2.34 7.02
N SER A 12 -11.72 -3.59 7.14
CA SER A 12 -10.72 -4.16 6.23
C SER A 12 -11.42 -4.79 5.03
N LEU A 13 -11.07 -4.39 3.81
CA LEU A 13 -11.59 -4.92 2.55
C LEU A 13 -10.46 -5.63 1.80
N ALA A 14 -10.69 -6.84 1.29
CA ALA A 14 -9.68 -7.53 0.50
C ALA A 14 -9.61 -6.94 -0.93
N PHE A 15 -8.45 -6.49 -1.36
CA PHE A 15 -8.20 -6.15 -2.75
C PHE A 15 -7.91 -7.45 -3.51
N TRP A 16 -8.99 -8.09 -4.01
CA TRP A 16 -8.96 -9.49 -4.44
C TRP A 16 -8.76 -9.62 -5.95
N ALA A 17 -7.50 -9.90 -6.34
CA ALA A 17 -7.07 -10.05 -7.71
C ALA A 17 -7.56 -11.34 -8.35
N TRP A 18 -8.39 -11.23 -9.35
CA TRP A 18 -8.86 -12.30 -10.22
C TRP A 18 -7.90 -12.41 -11.41
N ASN A 19 -6.91 -13.26 -11.28
CA ASN A 19 -5.70 -13.25 -12.12
C ASN A 19 -5.37 -14.59 -12.80
N ASP A 20 -6.35 -15.48 -12.94
CA ASP A 20 -6.17 -16.79 -13.61
C ASP A 20 -7.44 -17.18 -14.38
N LEU A 21 -7.54 -18.44 -14.86
CA LEU A 21 -8.78 -19.04 -15.30
C LEU A 21 -9.67 -19.24 -14.08
N LEU A 22 -10.82 -18.58 -14.06
CA LEU A 22 -11.67 -18.52 -12.88
C LEU A 22 -12.61 -19.75 -12.77
N ASP A 23 -12.69 -20.33 -11.58
CA ASP A 23 -13.66 -21.35 -11.20
C ASP A 23 -14.60 -20.83 -10.12
N GLY A 24 -15.91 -20.91 -10.36
CA GLY A 24 -16.92 -20.34 -9.46
C GLY A 24 -16.98 -21.01 -8.09
N LYS A 25 -16.59 -22.29 -7.95
CA LYS A 25 -16.54 -22.97 -6.64
C LYS A 25 -15.34 -22.49 -5.85
N GLU A 26 -14.19 -22.33 -6.53
CA GLU A 26 -12.98 -21.81 -5.92
C GLU A 26 -13.18 -20.37 -5.43
N LEU A 27 -13.80 -19.51 -6.26
CA LEU A 27 -14.12 -18.13 -5.87
C LEU A 27 -14.95 -18.09 -4.58
N LYS A 28 -16.04 -18.87 -4.46
CA LYS A 28 -16.87 -18.96 -3.24
C LYS A 28 -16.11 -19.52 -2.04
N THR A 29 -15.16 -20.42 -2.28
CA THR A 29 -14.25 -20.92 -1.24
C THR A 29 -13.37 -19.81 -0.72
N GLN A 30 -12.77 -19.02 -1.62
CA GLN A 30 -11.93 -17.87 -1.26
C GLN A 30 -12.71 -16.76 -0.54
N VAL A 31 -13.95 -16.44 -0.94
CA VAL A 31 -14.86 -15.54 -0.18
C VAL A 31 -14.98 -15.99 1.28
N SER A 32 -15.13 -17.30 1.50
CA SER A 32 -15.23 -17.85 2.87
C SER A 32 -13.91 -17.73 3.64
N LEU A 33 -12.76 -17.90 2.98
CA LEU A 33 -11.42 -17.70 3.57
C LEU A 33 -11.17 -16.24 3.92
N LEU A 34 -11.53 -15.29 3.05
CA LEU A 34 -11.41 -13.86 3.31
C LEU A 34 -12.23 -13.46 4.54
N LYS A 35 -13.48 -13.93 4.64
CA LYS A 35 -14.31 -13.72 5.84
C LYS A 35 -13.64 -14.27 7.11
N LYS A 36 -13.08 -15.48 7.06
CA LYS A 36 -12.36 -16.11 8.17
C LYS A 36 -11.12 -15.29 8.56
N GLY A 37 -10.42 -14.72 7.59
CA GLY A 37 -9.28 -13.83 7.77
C GLY A 37 -9.62 -12.46 8.38
N GLY A 38 -10.92 -12.14 8.58
CA GLY A 38 -11.36 -10.92 9.25
C GLY A 38 -11.81 -9.80 8.31
N TYR A 39 -11.80 -10.01 7.00
CA TYR A 39 -12.26 -9.00 6.04
C TYR A 39 -13.77 -8.75 6.15
N ALA A 40 -14.15 -7.47 6.06
CA ALA A 40 -15.54 -7.02 6.01
C ALA A 40 -16.16 -7.23 4.62
N GLY A 41 -15.34 -7.15 3.58
CA GLY A 41 -15.75 -7.24 2.19
C GLY A 41 -14.55 -7.41 1.27
N TYR A 42 -14.77 -7.25 -0.03
CA TYR A 42 -13.74 -7.45 -1.04
C TYR A 42 -14.08 -6.69 -2.33
N PHE A 43 -13.03 -6.36 -3.08
CA PHE A 43 -13.11 -5.88 -4.46
C PHE A 43 -12.90 -7.04 -5.42
N MET A 44 -13.81 -7.28 -6.34
CA MET A 44 -13.65 -8.22 -7.45
C MET A 44 -12.86 -7.53 -8.55
N HIS A 45 -11.54 -7.71 -8.50
CA HIS A 45 -10.55 -6.96 -9.28
C HIS A 45 -9.94 -7.82 -10.37
N SER A 46 -10.23 -7.53 -11.65
CA SER A 46 -9.48 -8.09 -12.78
C SER A 46 -8.02 -7.66 -12.69
N ARG A 47 -7.11 -8.62 -12.81
CA ARG A 47 -5.69 -8.35 -12.64
C ARG A 47 -4.86 -9.08 -13.68
N GLU A 48 -3.65 -8.60 -13.92
CA GLU A 48 -2.71 -9.20 -14.84
C GLU A 48 -2.50 -10.69 -14.58
N GLY A 49 -2.56 -11.48 -15.67
CA GLY A 49 -2.59 -12.95 -15.57
C GLY A 49 -3.96 -13.56 -15.77
N LEU A 50 -5.06 -12.77 -15.81
CA LEU A 50 -6.41 -13.26 -16.04
C LEU A 50 -6.52 -13.99 -17.40
N GLU A 51 -7.08 -15.21 -17.36
CA GLU A 51 -7.33 -16.05 -18.53
C GLU A 51 -8.84 -16.10 -18.90
N SER A 52 -9.75 -15.84 -17.95
CA SER A 52 -11.17 -15.62 -18.22
C SER A 52 -11.37 -14.26 -18.89
N VAL A 53 -12.25 -14.19 -19.90
CA VAL A 53 -12.43 -12.96 -20.68
C VAL A 53 -13.16 -11.89 -19.87
N TYR A 54 -12.50 -10.76 -19.63
CA TYR A 54 -13.05 -9.62 -18.91
C TYR A 54 -14.34 -9.09 -19.57
N LEU A 55 -15.35 -8.76 -18.77
CA LEU A 55 -16.69 -8.32 -19.19
C LEU A 55 -17.46 -9.31 -20.11
N SER A 56 -17.05 -10.58 -20.21
CA SER A 56 -17.89 -11.61 -20.84
C SER A 56 -19.12 -11.93 -19.98
N ASP A 57 -20.11 -12.60 -20.56
CA ASP A 57 -21.30 -13.05 -19.82
C ASP A 57 -20.92 -14.01 -18.68
N GLU A 58 -19.87 -14.83 -18.89
CA GLU A 58 -19.31 -15.69 -17.84
C GLU A 58 -18.68 -14.87 -16.71
N TRP A 59 -17.88 -13.88 -17.01
CA TRP A 59 -17.31 -12.94 -16.04
C TRP A 59 -18.40 -12.26 -15.20
N LEU A 60 -19.41 -11.69 -15.86
CA LEU A 60 -20.53 -11.01 -15.20
C LEU A 60 -21.32 -11.95 -14.30
N LYS A 61 -21.53 -13.20 -14.75
CA LYS A 61 -22.14 -14.24 -13.95
C LYS A 61 -21.32 -14.57 -12.70
N LEU A 62 -20.01 -14.74 -12.83
CA LEU A 62 -19.11 -15.00 -11.68
C LEU A 62 -19.13 -13.83 -10.67
N CYS A 63 -19.12 -12.58 -11.15
CA CYS A 63 -19.24 -11.41 -10.28
C CYS A 63 -20.57 -11.43 -9.50
N LYS A 64 -21.67 -11.73 -10.17
CA LYS A 64 -22.99 -11.84 -9.53
C LYS A 64 -23.03 -12.99 -8.50
N ASP A 65 -22.57 -14.17 -8.90
CA ASP A 65 -22.53 -15.36 -8.03
C ASP A 65 -21.68 -15.12 -6.76
N CYS A 66 -20.55 -14.40 -6.90
CA CYS A 66 -19.70 -14.03 -5.77
C CYS A 66 -20.35 -12.94 -4.89
N ALA A 67 -21.00 -11.96 -5.50
CA ALA A 67 -21.70 -10.91 -4.75
C ALA A 67 -22.82 -11.50 -3.90
N GLU A 68 -23.68 -12.37 -4.47
CA GLU A 68 -24.75 -13.07 -3.75
C GLU A 68 -24.19 -13.94 -2.60
N ASP A 69 -23.12 -14.70 -2.87
CA ASP A 69 -22.46 -15.55 -1.87
C ASP A 69 -21.87 -14.72 -0.73
N GLY A 70 -21.16 -13.64 -1.04
CA GLY A 70 -20.58 -12.74 -0.06
C GLY A 70 -21.64 -12.03 0.78
N TYR A 71 -22.66 -11.50 0.14
CA TYR A 71 -23.77 -10.82 0.82
C TYR A 71 -24.49 -11.76 1.78
N SER A 72 -24.76 -13.02 1.34
CA SER A 72 -25.35 -14.06 2.19
C SER A 72 -24.53 -14.36 3.45
N LYS A 73 -23.22 -14.14 3.39
CA LYS A 73 -22.28 -14.29 4.50
C LYS A 73 -22.09 -12.99 5.32
N GLY A 74 -22.81 -11.91 5.00
CA GLY A 74 -22.68 -10.60 5.63
C GLY A 74 -21.38 -9.89 5.31
N MET A 75 -20.81 -10.12 4.13
CA MET A 75 -19.69 -9.38 3.57
C MET A 75 -20.20 -8.27 2.63
N LEU A 76 -19.34 -7.33 2.33
CA LEU A 76 -19.56 -6.16 1.48
C LEU A 76 -18.85 -6.35 0.14
N PRO A 77 -19.53 -6.80 -0.93
CA PRO A 77 -18.94 -6.93 -2.26
C PRO A 77 -18.80 -5.58 -2.95
N PHE A 78 -17.67 -5.32 -3.55
CA PHE A 78 -17.39 -4.19 -4.43
C PHE A 78 -16.94 -4.70 -5.80
N LEU A 79 -17.13 -3.89 -6.82
CA LEU A 79 -16.59 -4.09 -8.16
C LEU A 79 -15.37 -3.18 -8.38
N TYR A 80 -14.41 -3.68 -9.12
CA TYR A 80 -13.34 -2.90 -9.71
C TYR A 80 -13.79 -2.48 -11.12
N ASP A 81 -13.58 -1.21 -11.49
CA ASP A 81 -14.22 -0.67 -12.69
C ASP A 81 -13.40 -0.88 -13.98
N GLU A 82 -12.23 -1.52 -13.88
CA GLU A 82 -11.30 -1.67 -15.00
C GLU A 82 -10.83 -3.13 -15.19
N ASP A 83 -10.20 -3.42 -16.32
CA ASP A 83 -9.50 -4.67 -16.60
C ASP A 83 -8.19 -4.76 -15.83
N LYS A 84 -7.41 -3.70 -15.89
CA LYS A 84 -6.24 -3.41 -15.06
C LYS A 84 -6.00 -1.90 -15.05
N TRP A 85 -5.37 -1.41 -14.00
CA TRP A 85 -5.05 0.01 -13.87
C TRP A 85 -4.29 0.56 -15.10
N PRO A 86 -4.41 1.88 -15.42
CA PRO A 86 -5.31 2.85 -14.79
C PRO A 86 -6.73 2.79 -15.32
N SER A 87 -7.70 3.25 -14.50
CA SER A 87 -9.12 3.26 -14.84
C SER A 87 -9.50 4.27 -15.93
N GLY A 88 -10.60 3.98 -16.64
CA GLY A 88 -11.16 4.82 -17.69
C GLY A 88 -11.06 4.24 -19.09
N MET A 89 -10.41 3.10 -19.24
CA MET A 89 -10.05 2.48 -20.53
C MET A 89 -10.93 1.29 -20.90
N ALA A 90 -11.54 0.63 -19.90
CA ALA A 90 -12.26 -0.66 -20.05
C ALA A 90 -11.40 -1.71 -20.79
N GLY A 91 -10.11 -1.86 -20.40
CA GLY A 91 -9.17 -2.73 -21.08
C GLY A 91 -8.88 -2.33 -22.53
N GLY A 92 -9.03 -1.04 -22.88
CA GLY A 92 -8.90 -0.51 -24.24
C GLY A 92 -10.19 -0.60 -25.08
N LEU A 93 -11.29 -1.12 -24.52
CA LEU A 93 -12.55 -1.25 -25.25
C LEU A 93 -13.17 0.10 -25.62
N VAL A 94 -12.94 1.16 -24.81
CA VAL A 94 -13.44 2.51 -25.12
C VAL A 94 -12.92 2.98 -26.46
N SER A 95 -11.61 3.00 -26.68
CA SER A 95 -11.02 3.43 -27.95
C SER A 95 -11.19 2.43 -29.10
N LYS A 96 -11.35 1.13 -28.78
CA LYS A 96 -11.68 0.11 -29.77
C LYS A 96 -13.06 0.35 -30.41
N LEU A 97 -14.08 0.62 -29.59
CA LEU A 97 -15.45 0.83 -30.04
C LEU A 97 -15.67 2.24 -30.56
N HIS A 98 -14.96 3.22 -30.01
CA HIS A 98 -15.05 4.64 -30.30
C HIS A 98 -13.65 5.22 -30.56
N PRO A 99 -13.04 5.05 -31.75
CA PRO A 99 -11.67 5.49 -32.04
C PRO A 99 -11.43 6.99 -31.85
N ASP A 100 -12.46 7.81 -31.96
CA ASP A 100 -12.42 9.25 -31.67
C ASP A 100 -12.25 9.59 -30.20
N CYS A 101 -12.53 8.63 -29.30
CA CYS A 101 -12.30 8.72 -27.86
C CYS A 101 -10.85 8.42 -27.43
N ALA A 102 -9.97 8.09 -28.36
CA ALA A 102 -8.55 7.87 -28.02
C ALA A 102 -7.89 9.15 -27.48
N ALA A 103 -6.97 8.97 -26.54
CA ALA A 103 -6.21 10.07 -25.93
C ALA A 103 -5.46 10.88 -26.99
N LYS A 104 -5.35 12.19 -26.77
CA LYS A 104 -4.70 13.15 -27.68
C LYS A 104 -3.79 14.08 -26.91
N ALA A 105 -2.75 14.58 -27.60
CA ALA A 105 -1.86 15.57 -27.02
C ALA A 105 -1.45 16.63 -28.06
N TYR A 106 -1.12 17.81 -27.56
CA TYR A 106 -0.22 18.72 -28.27
C TYR A 106 1.18 18.15 -28.23
N VAL A 107 1.82 18.02 -29.36
CA VAL A 107 3.17 17.45 -29.49
C VAL A 107 4.05 18.43 -30.22
N TYR A 108 5.20 18.75 -29.62
CA TYR A 108 6.22 19.57 -30.25
C TYR A 108 7.15 18.72 -31.14
N ASP A 109 7.15 18.99 -32.42
CA ASP A 109 8.06 18.35 -33.37
C ASP A 109 9.39 19.12 -33.41
N LYS A 110 10.44 18.59 -32.80
CA LYS A 110 11.79 19.18 -32.75
C LYS A 110 12.40 19.44 -34.11
N ARG A 111 12.02 18.68 -35.17
CA ARG A 111 12.56 18.82 -36.52
C ARG A 111 12.00 20.04 -37.26
N THR A 112 10.71 20.28 -37.07
CA THR A 112 10.00 21.34 -37.82
C THR A 112 9.75 22.60 -36.97
N GLY A 113 9.95 22.51 -35.63
CA GLY A 113 9.60 23.58 -34.70
C GLY A 113 8.11 23.83 -34.56
N ARG A 114 7.27 22.93 -35.09
CA ARG A 114 5.80 23.07 -35.09
C ARG A 114 5.13 22.25 -33.98
N ILE A 115 4.03 22.73 -33.51
CA ILE A 115 3.15 22.00 -32.62
C ILE A 115 2.00 21.44 -33.43
N GLY A 116 1.71 20.16 -33.24
CA GLY A 116 0.60 19.44 -33.85
C GLY A 116 -0.20 18.68 -32.81
N ILE A 117 -1.43 18.35 -33.13
CA ILE A 117 -2.25 17.44 -32.33
C ILE A 117 -1.95 16.02 -32.81
N ARG A 118 -1.60 15.14 -31.89
CA ARG A 118 -1.44 13.70 -32.17
C ARG A 118 -2.41 12.88 -31.35
N THR A 119 -2.93 11.83 -31.96
CA THR A 119 -3.74 10.81 -31.30
C THR A 119 -2.85 9.65 -30.90
N SER A 120 -3.04 9.13 -29.69
CA SER A 120 -2.32 7.99 -29.15
C SER A 120 -2.53 6.75 -30.00
N LYS A 121 -1.50 5.90 -30.08
CA LYS A 121 -1.57 4.62 -30.77
C LYS A 121 -1.89 3.49 -29.80
N GLY A 122 -2.32 2.37 -30.33
CA GLY A 122 -2.48 1.15 -29.56
C GLY A 122 -1.13 0.68 -28.99
N ASN A 123 -1.18 0.19 -27.75
CA ASN A 123 -0.03 -0.37 -27.06
C ASN A 123 -0.43 -1.58 -26.20
N PRO A 124 0.50 -2.42 -25.78
CA PRO A 124 0.21 -3.64 -25.00
C PRO A 124 -0.49 -3.36 -23.66
N TRP A 125 -0.22 -2.23 -23.03
CA TRP A 125 -0.84 -1.86 -21.74
C TRP A 125 -2.37 -1.87 -21.82
N TYR A 126 -2.93 -1.39 -22.93
CA TYR A 126 -4.38 -1.34 -23.17
C TYR A 126 -4.82 -2.42 -24.19
N ASN A 127 -4.26 -3.61 -24.06
CA ASN A 127 -4.61 -4.78 -24.90
C ASN A 127 -4.47 -4.54 -26.42
N GLY A 128 -3.49 -3.77 -26.83
CA GLY A 128 -3.23 -3.43 -28.23
C GLY A 128 -4.06 -2.25 -28.76
N PHE A 129 -4.92 -1.63 -27.93
CA PHE A 129 -5.71 -0.45 -28.27
C PHE A 129 -5.05 0.84 -27.74
N ALA A 130 -5.55 1.99 -28.19
CA ALA A 130 -5.11 3.28 -27.64
C ALA A 130 -5.73 3.54 -26.26
N PRO A 131 -5.06 4.28 -25.36
CA PRO A 131 -5.70 4.76 -24.15
C PRO A 131 -6.86 5.69 -24.47
N ALA A 132 -7.85 5.74 -23.63
CA ALA A 132 -9.00 6.61 -23.75
C ALA A 132 -8.70 8.02 -23.24
N ASN A 133 -9.40 9.02 -23.73
CA ASN A 133 -9.25 10.41 -23.34
C ASN A 133 -10.17 10.74 -22.16
N ASN A 134 -9.66 10.66 -20.94
CA ASN A 134 -10.44 10.97 -19.74
C ASN A 134 -10.77 12.48 -19.57
N LEU A 135 -10.26 13.35 -20.44
CA LEU A 135 -10.69 14.75 -20.57
C LEU A 135 -11.92 14.90 -21.47
N SER A 136 -12.36 13.84 -22.17
CA SER A 136 -13.52 13.87 -23.05
C SER A 136 -14.77 13.35 -22.35
N GLU A 137 -15.82 14.18 -22.30
CA GLU A 137 -17.12 13.77 -21.73
C GLU A 137 -17.69 12.53 -22.42
N LYS A 138 -17.56 12.46 -23.77
CA LYS A 138 -17.98 11.31 -24.58
C LYS A 138 -17.23 10.04 -24.19
N SER A 139 -15.91 10.14 -24.02
CA SER A 139 -15.06 9.00 -23.69
C SER A 139 -15.45 8.39 -22.34
N VAL A 140 -15.63 9.23 -21.32
CA VAL A 140 -16.01 8.77 -19.99
C VAL A 140 -17.44 8.21 -19.96
N ARG A 141 -18.34 8.80 -20.73
CA ARG A 141 -19.69 8.22 -20.90
C ARG A 141 -19.63 6.83 -21.51
N SER A 142 -18.82 6.64 -22.56
CA SER A 142 -18.62 5.32 -23.18
C SER A 142 -17.99 4.32 -22.21
N PHE A 143 -17.05 4.78 -21.35
CA PHE A 143 -16.51 3.94 -20.28
C PHE A 143 -17.60 3.47 -19.30
N LEU A 144 -18.48 4.36 -18.85
CA LEU A 144 -19.61 4.03 -17.99
C LEU A 144 -20.58 3.04 -18.65
N GLU A 145 -20.88 3.23 -19.94
CA GLU A 145 -21.76 2.33 -20.71
C GLU A 145 -21.15 0.92 -20.88
N ILE A 146 -19.85 0.85 -21.16
CA ILE A 146 -19.12 -0.41 -21.40
C ILE A 146 -18.90 -1.21 -20.10
N THR A 147 -18.70 -0.52 -18.97
CA THR A 147 -18.37 -1.16 -17.69
C THR A 147 -19.53 -1.11 -16.72
N HIS A 148 -19.77 0.00 -16.08
CA HIS A 148 -20.72 0.19 -14.98
C HIS A 148 -22.15 -0.21 -15.35
N GLN A 149 -22.65 0.28 -16.52
CA GLN A 149 -24.00 -0.05 -16.98
C GLN A 149 -24.13 -1.53 -17.29
N ARG A 150 -23.10 -2.14 -17.90
CA ARG A 150 -23.12 -3.57 -18.21
C ARG A 150 -23.17 -4.44 -16.95
N TYR A 151 -22.49 -4.03 -15.87
CA TYR A 151 -22.65 -4.69 -14.57
C TYR A 151 -24.09 -4.51 -14.05
N ALA A 152 -24.64 -3.29 -14.08
CA ALA A 152 -26.01 -3.05 -13.65
C ALA A 152 -27.02 -3.92 -14.41
N ASP A 153 -26.88 -4.03 -15.74
CA ASP A 153 -27.78 -4.85 -16.60
C ASP A 153 -27.66 -6.34 -16.22
N ALA A 154 -26.47 -6.87 -16.00
CA ALA A 154 -26.24 -8.26 -15.58
C ALA A 154 -26.83 -8.57 -14.20
N PHE A 155 -26.91 -7.57 -13.33
CA PHE A 155 -27.54 -7.69 -12.00
C PHE A 155 -29.05 -7.44 -12.02
N GLY A 156 -29.68 -7.26 -13.20
CA GLY A 156 -31.11 -7.08 -13.37
C GLY A 156 -31.57 -5.63 -13.35
N GLY A 157 -30.69 -4.69 -13.69
CA GLY A 157 -30.96 -3.26 -13.83
C GLY A 157 -30.69 -2.43 -12.55
N SER A 158 -30.32 -3.07 -11.45
CA SER A 158 -29.93 -2.39 -10.21
C SER A 158 -28.84 -3.13 -9.47
N LEU A 159 -27.89 -2.38 -8.94
CA LEU A 159 -26.80 -2.89 -8.10
C LEU A 159 -27.08 -2.75 -6.61
N SER A 160 -28.05 -1.90 -6.24
CA SER A 160 -28.39 -1.63 -4.85
C SER A 160 -28.80 -2.89 -4.10
N GLY A 161 -28.21 -3.09 -2.91
CA GLY A 161 -28.47 -4.26 -2.05
C GLY A 161 -27.70 -5.54 -2.43
N MET A 162 -26.86 -5.49 -3.48
CA MET A 162 -25.95 -6.59 -3.84
C MET A 162 -24.50 -6.14 -3.98
N ILE A 163 -24.28 -4.90 -4.42
CA ILE A 163 -22.96 -4.28 -4.58
C ILE A 163 -22.91 -3.01 -3.76
N GLU A 164 -21.81 -2.83 -3.03
CA GLU A 164 -21.58 -1.66 -2.19
C GLU A 164 -21.04 -0.46 -2.98
N GLY A 165 -20.25 -0.72 -4.02
CA GLY A 165 -19.66 0.33 -4.82
C GLY A 165 -18.70 -0.15 -5.89
N PHE A 166 -18.11 0.83 -6.58
CA PHE A 166 -17.02 0.67 -7.54
C PHE A 166 -15.74 1.28 -7.00
N PHE A 167 -14.63 0.63 -7.29
CA PHE A 167 -13.29 1.16 -7.08
C PHE A 167 -12.73 1.62 -8.43
N THR A 168 -12.31 2.90 -8.49
CA THR A 168 -11.61 3.49 -9.61
C THR A 168 -10.14 3.68 -9.24
N ASP A 169 -9.25 3.18 -10.08
CA ASP A 169 -7.82 3.02 -9.79
C ASP A 169 -7.00 3.94 -10.69
N GLU A 170 -6.31 4.89 -10.07
CA GLU A 170 -5.36 5.82 -10.72
C GLU A 170 -5.83 6.46 -12.04
N PRO A 171 -7.11 6.86 -12.20
CA PRO A 171 -7.55 7.49 -13.44
C PRO A 171 -6.74 8.76 -13.70
N ASN A 172 -6.34 8.94 -14.93
CA ASN A 172 -5.52 10.07 -15.33
C ASN A 172 -5.80 10.46 -16.78
N PHE A 173 -5.24 11.58 -17.23
CA PHE A 173 -5.37 12.07 -18.60
C PHE A 173 -4.04 12.12 -19.37
N TRP A 174 -2.97 11.57 -18.79
CA TRP A 174 -1.65 11.52 -19.40
C TRP A 174 -1.45 10.24 -20.21
N ASP A 175 -0.84 10.39 -21.41
CA ASP A 175 -0.32 9.27 -22.19
C ASP A 175 1.19 9.37 -22.26
N PHE A 176 1.88 8.42 -21.66
CA PHE A 176 3.34 8.33 -21.60
C PHE A 176 3.98 7.87 -22.93
N PHE A 177 3.19 7.49 -23.92
CA PHE A 177 3.66 6.76 -25.09
C PHE A 177 3.80 7.60 -26.37
N PHE A 178 3.78 8.92 -26.29
CA PHE A 178 4.07 9.76 -27.43
C PHE A 178 5.58 9.71 -27.76
N THR A 179 5.93 8.91 -28.75
CA THR A 179 7.32 8.72 -29.18
C THR A 179 7.50 9.01 -30.66
N GLN A 180 8.73 9.34 -31.05
CA GLN A 180 9.19 9.39 -32.43
C GLN A 180 10.53 8.67 -32.52
N GLU A 181 10.62 7.66 -33.43
CA GLU A 181 11.84 6.82 -33.58
C GLU A 181 12.29 6.20 -32.24
N GLY A 182 11.32 5.78 -31.39
CA GLY A 182 11.58 5.18 -30.09
C GLY A 182 12.00 6.18 -28.98
N LYS A 183 12.02 7.49 -29.26
CA LYS A 183 12.34 8.53 -28.28
C LYS A 183 11.08 9.28 -27.85
N PRO A 184 10.91 9.58 -26.54
CA PRO A 184 9.81 10.39 -26.05
C PRO A 184 9.79 11.77 -26.71
N LEU A 185 8.58 12.31 -26.91
CA LEU A 185 8.36 13.64 -27.45
C LEU A 185 7.82 14.58 -26.37
N PRO A 186 8.21 15.87 -26.38
CA PRO A 186 7.52 16.89 -25.59
C PRO A 186 6.05 16.91 -25.95
N ALA A 187 5.19 16.56 -24.99
CA ALA A 187 3.76 16.43 -25.21
C ALA A 187 2.97 17.04 -24.02
N LEU A 188 1.77 17.50 -24.29
CA LEU A 188 0.84 18.06 -23.30
C LEU A 188 -0.58 17.59 -23.60
N PRO A 189 -1.37 17.17 -22.60
CA PRO A 189 -2.71 16.62 -22.79
C PRO A 189 -3.66 17.52 -23.59
N TYR A 190 -4.51 16.90 -24.43
CA TYR A 190 -5.46 17.62 -25.27
C TYR A 190 -6.80 16.88 -25.39
N THR A 191 -7.88 17.64 -25.53
CA THR A 191 -9.20 17.17 -25.95
C THR A 191 -9.76 18.10 -27.03
N ASP A 192 -10.59 17.57 -27.94
CA ASP A 192 -11.01 18.30 -29.14
C ASP A 192 -11.73 19.62 -28.87
N ASP A 193 -12.38 19.75 -27.75
CA ASP A 193 -13.06 20.95 -27.33
C ASP A 193 -12.26 21.84 -26.35
N LEU A 194 -11.01 21.51 -26.06
CA LEU A 194 -10.18 22.25 -25.13
C LEU A 194 -10.04 23.73 -25.50
N PRO A 195 -9.81 24.13 -26.77
CA PRO A 195 -9.72 25.55 -27.12
C PRO A 195 -11.00 26.33 -26.80
N ARG A 196 -12.16 25.73 -27.02
CA ARG A 196 -13.48 26.31 -26.71
C ARG A 196 -13.69 26.45 -25.22
N GLU A 197 -13.42 25.37 -24.46
CA GLU A 197 -13.59 25.36 -23.00
C GLU A 197 -12.58 26.31 -22.31
N PHE A 198 -11.35 26.38 -22.81
CA PHE A 198 -10.34 27.32 -22.34
C PHE A 198 -10.83 28.76 -22.52
N ARG A 199 -11.23 29.13 -23.77
CA ARG A 199 -11.75 30.47 -24.04
C ARG A 199 -12.96 30.85 -23.19
N LYS A 200 -13.91 29.91 -23.02
CA LYS A 200 -15.09 30.07 -22.18
C LYS A 200 -14.72 30.36 -20.72
N ARG A 201 -13.74 29.68 -20.18
CA ARG A 201 -13.35 29.75 -18.76
C ARG A 201 -12.35 30.86 -18.48
N ARG A 202 -11.43 31.13 -19.39
CA ARG A 202 -10.31 32.08 -19.20
C ARG A 202 -10.50 33.40 -19.89
N GLY A 203 -11.43 33.49 -20.87
CA GLY A 203 -11.76 34.76 -21.57
C GLY A 203 -10.84 35.12 -22.74
N TYR A 204 -9.87 34.26 -23.08
CA TYR A 204 -8.94 34.47 -24.21
C TYR A 204 -8.61 33.15 -24.89
N ASP A 205 -7.94 33.21 -26.04
CA ASP A 205 -7.62 31.99 -26.84
C ASP A 205 -6.39 31.24 -26.29
N LEU A 206 -6.48 29.92 -26.29
CA LEU A 206 -5.35 29.06 -25.97
C LEU A 206 -4.31 29.15 -27.11
N GLU A 207 -3.07 29.56 -26.76
CA GLU A 207 -1.92 29.56 -27.66
C GLU A 207 -0.95 28.43 -27.24
N PRO A 208 -1.01 27.25 -27.90
CA PRO A 208 -0.25 26.07 -27.44
C PRO A 208 1.26 26.28 -27.43
N ARG A 209 1.79 27.19 -28.28
CA ARG A 209 3.23 27.45 -28.35
C ARG A 209 3.79 27.96 -27.02
N LEU A 210 3.00 28.74 -26.29
CA LEU A 210 3.42 29.35 -25.01
C LEU A 210 3.60 28.30 -23.91
N LEU A 211 2.95 27.12 -24.04
CA LEU A 211 3.06 26.02 -23.09
C LEU A 211 4.41 25.28 -23.20
N PHE A 212 5.11 25.41 -24.35
CA PHE A 212 6.40 24.79 -24.61
C PHE A 212 7.59 25.74 -24.47
N LEU A 213 7.38 26.94 -23.95
CA LEU A 213 8.42 27.92 -23.71
C LEU A 213 8.74 27.99 -22.20
N LYS A 214 10.02 28.01 -21.85
CA LYS A 214 10.50 28.13 -20.45
C LYS A 214 10.42 29.57 -19.91
N ASP A 215 10.10 30.55 -20.71
CA ASP A 215 10.10 31.97 -20.32
C ASP A 215 9.09 32.24 -19.20
N GLN A 216 9.53 32.97 -18.18
CA GLN A 216 8.69 33.40 -17.04
C GLN A 216 7.50 34.28 -17.48
N GLY A 217 7.56 34.95 -18.63
CA GLY A 217 6.44 35.73 -19.17
C GLY A 217 5.16 34.95 -19.47
N TYR A 218 5.21 33.60 -19.48
CA TYR A 218 4.06 32.75 -19.85
C TYR A 218 3.42 32.01 -18.67
N GLN A 219 3.74 32.37 -17.43
CA GLN A 219 3.22 31.71 -16.23
C GLN A 219 1.68 31.71 -16.19
N LYS A 220 1.03 32.82 -16.53
CA LYS A 220 -0.44 32.88 -16.61
C LYS A 220 -1.01 31.86 -17.59
N HIS A 221 -0.38 31.69 -18.76
CA HIS A 221 -0.89 30.79 -19.78
C HIS A 221 -0.81 29.34 -19.36
N ARG A 222 0.31 28.94 -18.70
CA ARG A 222 0.47 27.62 -18.11
C ARG A 222 -0.50 27.39 -16.96
N HIS A 223 -0.61 28.33 -16.03
CA HIS A 223 -1.59 28.27 -14.94
C HIS A 223 -3.01 28.02 -15.44
N ASP A 224 -3.46 28.81 -16.41
CA ASP A 224 -4.82 28.71 -16.95
C ASP A 224 -5.06 27.43 -17.73
N TYR A 225 -4.03 26.91 -18.42
CA TYR A 225 -4.09 25.63 -19.09
C TYR A 225 -4.30 24.48 -18.09
N TRP A 226 -3.44 24.35 -17.09
CA TRP A 226 -3.54 23.28 -16.10
C TRP A 226 -4.80 23.38 -15.24
N ARG A 227 -5.16 24.58 -14.86
CA ARG A 227 -6.43 24.80 -14.17
C ARG A 227 -7.63 24.35 -15.01
N THR A 228 -7.61 24.63 -16.33
CA THR A 228 -8.67 24.18 -17.23
C THR A 228 -8.71 22.66 -17.33
N LEU A 229 -7.57 21.99 -17.44
CA LEU A 229 -7.52 20.51 -17.49
C LEU A 229 -7.99 19.90 -16.17
N SER A 230 -7.55 20.44 -15.02
CA SER A 230 -8.00 19.98 -13.70
C SER A 230 -9.52 20.10 -13.52
N GLU A 231 -10.10 21.24 -13.91
CA GLU A 231 -11.54 21.46 -13.88
C GLU A 231 -12.28 20.46 -14.80
N LEU A 232 -11.80 20.30 -16.04
CA LEU A 232 -12.40 19.36 -17.00
C LEU A 232 -12.33 17.91 -16.54
N PHE A 233 -11.19 17.48 -15.99
CA PHE A 233 -11.02 16.12 -15.50
C PHE A 233 -11.97 15.82 -14.34
N CYS A 234 -12.03 16.70 -13.36
CA CYS A 234 -12.95 16.56 -12.23
C CYS A 234 -14.42 16.53 -12.69
N GLU A 235 -14.83 17.44 -13.59
CA GLU A 235 -16.19 17.51 -14.09
C GLU A 235 -16.58 16.30 -14.96
N ARG A 236 -15.66 15.87 -15.83
CA ARG A 236 -15.97 14.87 -16.88
C ARG A 236 -15.67 13.43 -16.46
N TYR A 237 -14.69 13.21 -15.59
CA TYR A 237 -14.39 11.89 -15.08
C TYR A 237 -15.08 11.68 -13.73
N THR A 238 -14.57 12.26 -12.68
CA THR A 238 -14.97 11.94 -11.32
C THR A 238 -16.43 12.26 -11.03
N GLN A 239 -16.93 13.43 -11.49
CA GLN A 239 -18.35 13.78 -11.29
C GLN A 239 -19.32 12.93 -12.10
N GLN A 240 -18.95 12.47 -13.31
CA GLN A 240 -19.81 11.56 -14.08
C GLN A 240 -19.96 10.22 -13.36
N LEU A 241 -18.83 9.62 -12.91
CA LEU A 241 -18.85 8.37 -12.16
C LEU A 241 -19.63 8.52 -10.84
N TYR A 242 -19.39 9.61 -10.10
CA TYR A 242 -20.11 9.91 -8.86
C TYR A 242 -21.61 9.99 -9.06
N ARG A 243 -22.07 10.72 -10.10
CA ARG A 243 -23.49 10.86 -10.42
C ARG A 243 -24.12 9.52 -10.82
N TRP A 244 -23.41 8.74 -11.65
CA TRP A 244 -23.88 7.42 -12.05
C TRP A 244 -23.98 6.47 -10.84
N CYS A 245 -22.95 6.35 -10.03
CA CYS A 245 -22.97 5.53 -8.82
C CYS A 245 -24.08 5.96 -7.85
N SER A 246 -24.25 7.28 -7.64
CA SER A 246 -25.35 7.83 -6.82
C SER A 246 -26.72 7.44 -7.36
N SER A 247 -26.92 7.44 -8.69
CA SER A 247 -28.18 7.07 -9.31
C SER A 247 -28.53 5.59 -9.14
N GLN A 248 -27.50 4.73 -9.01
CA GLN A 248 -27.62 3.30 -8.74
C GLN A 248 -27.69 2.97 -7.23
N GLY A 249 -27.57 3.96 -6.36
CA GLY A 249 -27.55 3.75 -4.91
C GLY A 249 -26.27 3.02 -4.41
N VAL A 250 -25.17 3.10 -5.15
CA VAL A 250 -23.87 2.51 -4.82
C VAL A 250 -22.79 3.58 -4.62
N ARG A 251 -21.66 3.23 -4.03
CA ARG A 251 -20.58 4.16 -3.71
C ARG A 251 -19.51 4.19 -4.80
N LEU A 252 -18.92 5.35 -5.06
CA LEU A 252 -17.67 5.50 -5.77
C LEU A 252 -16.55 5.61 -4.73
N CYS A 253 -15.53 4.76 -4.79
CA CYS A 253 -14.29 4.84 -4.04
C CYS A 253 -13.10 4.69 -4.98
N GLY A 254 -11.89 4.98 -4.51
CA GLY A 254 -10.66 4.89 -5.30
C GLY A 254 -9.71 6.02 -4.98
N HIS A 255 -8.66 6.15 -5.78
CA HIS A 255 -7.56 7.11 -5.60
C HIS A 255 -7.07 7.60 -6.96
N LEU A 256 -6.07 8.50 -6.93
CA LEU A 256 -5.54 9.16 -8.13
C LEU A 256 -4.05 8.88 -8.28
N LEU A 257 -3.55 8.98 -9.50
CA LEU A 257 -2.13 8.77 -9.80
C LEU A 257 -1.27 9.91 -9.25
N PHE A 258 -0.09 9.60 -8.69
CA PHE A 258 0.90 10.57 -8.16
C PHE A 258 0.36 11.53 -7.08
N GLU A 259 -0.38 11.01 -6.12
CA GLU A 259 -0.89 11.79 -4.99
C GLU A 259 0.23 12.36 -4.10
N ASN A 260 1.37 11.66 -4.05
CA ASN A 260 2.54 12.04 -3.25
C ASN A 260 3.43 13.11 -3.88
N ASP A 261 3.25 13.41 -5.17
CA ASP A 261 4.23 14.13 -5.98
C ASP A 261 3.57 15.25 -6.77
N LEU A 262 3.67 16.50 -6.26
CA LEU A 262 2.93 17.63 -6.82
C LEU A 262 3.28 17.98 -8.27
N GLY A 263 4.52 17.76 -8.69
CA GLY A 263 4.93 18.01 -10.07
C GLY A 263 4.30 17.05 -11.05
N TYR A 264 4.37 15.72 -10.74
CA TYR A 264 3.70 14.70 -11.55
C TYR A 264 2.19 14.78 -11.45
N GLN A 265 1.65 15.11 -10.27
CA GLN A 265 0.20 15.31 -10.06
C GLN A 265 -0.39 16.32 -11.06
N VAL A 266 0.31 17.42 -11.32
CA VAL A 266 -0.11 18.41 -12.33
C VAL A 266 -0.22 17.76 -13.70
N ARG A 267 0.76 16.93 -14.10
CA ARG A 267 0.82 16.27 -15.41
C ARG A 267 -0.27 15.23 -15.64
N VAL A 268 -0.71 14.53 -14.59
CA VAL A 268 -1.60 13.36 -14.73
C VAL A 268 -3.06 13.66 -14.41
N CYS A 269 -3.34 14.61 -13.51
CA CYS A 269 -4.72 14.96 -13.11
C CYS A 269 -4.94 16.47 -12.82
N GLY A 270 -3.90 17.30 -12.95
CA GLY A 270 -3.95 18.73 -12.67
C GLY A 270 -3.95 19.04 -11.18
N ALA A 271 -4.86 18.47 -10.40
CA ALA A 271 -4.93 18.50 -8.95
C ALA A 271 -5.78 17.33 -8.45
N VAL A 272 -5.35 16.68 -7.35
CA VAL A 272 -6.10 15.53 -6.80
C VAL A 272 -7.27 15.98 -5.91
N MET A 273 -7.09 17.01 -5.10
CA MET A 273 -8.04 17.43 -4.07
C MET A 273 -9.46 17.71 -4.59
N PRO A 274 -9.67 18.39 -5.72
CA PRO A 274 -11.02 18.64 -6.24
C PRO A 274 -11.81 17.36 -6.55
N ASN A 275 -11.12 16.28 -6.93
CA ASN A 275 -11.73 15.00 -7.27
C ASN A 275 -12.29 14.28 -6.03
N TYR A 276 -11.61 14.32 -4.88
CA TYR A 276 -12.05 13.68 -3.64
C TYR A 276 -13.42 14.19 -3.15
N LYS A 277 -13.78 15.43 -3.45
CA LYS A 277 -15.13 15.97 -3.18
C LYS A 277 -16.21 15.10 -3.81
N TYR A 278 -15.96 14.56 -5.00
CA TYR A 278 -16.90 13.79 -5.80
C TYR A 278 -16.65 12.27 -5.72
N MET A 279 -16.05 11.79 -4.63
CA MET A 279 -16.03 10.39 -4.24
C MET A 279 -16.86 10.18 -2.98
N HIS A 280 -17.63 9.09 -2.93
CA HIS A 280 -18.38 8.73 -1.70
C HIS A 280 -17.45 8.32 -0.58
N VAL A 281 -16.40 7.58 -0.95
CA VAL A 281 -15.29 7.17 -0.09
C VAL A 281 -14.00 7.54 -0.82
N PRO A 282 -13.47 8.76 -0.63
CA PRO A 282 -12.19 9.12 -1.24
C PRO A 282 -11.06 8.25 -0.70
N GLY A 283 -10.05 8.02 -1.52
CA GLY A 283 -8.97 7.10 -1.19
C GLY A 283 -7.59 7.61 -1.56
N ILE A 284 -6.60 6.82 -1.15
CA ILE A 284 -5.18 7.02 -1.43
C ILE A 284 -4.51 5.67 -1.72
N ASP A 285 -3.31 5.70 -2.32
CA ASP A 285 -2.40 4.56 -2.41
C ASP A 285 -1.06 4.88 -1.75
N ILE A 286 -0.59 3.99 -0.86
CA ILE A 286 0.74 4.07 -0.25
C ILE A 286 1.47 2.75 -0.46
N LEU A 287 2.43 2.78 -1.37
CA LEU A 287 3.27 1.65 -1.76
C LEU A 287 4.54 1.53 -0.91
N GLY A 288 4.99 0.30 -0.70
CA GLY A 288 6.18 -0.02 0.07
C GLY A 288 5.97 0.07 1.58
N GLU A 289 6.99 -0.34 2.33
CA GLU A 289 6.98 -0.25 3.79
C GLU A 289 7.56 1.10 4.26
N GLN A 290 6.75 2.15 4.23
CA GLN A 290 7.17 3.51 4.55
C GLN A 290 6.05 4.35 5.20
N THR A 291 6.42 5.35 5.98
CA THR A 291 5.52 6.30 6.68
C THR A 291 5.94 7.75 6.40
N ARG A 292 6.28 8.06 5.15
CA ARG A 292 6.84 9.37 4.75
C ARG A 292 5.88 10.22 3.92
N GLU A 293 4.76 9.67 3.47
CA GLU A 293 3.83 10.33 2.57
C GLU A 293 2.70 11.07 3.33
N TYR A 294 3.06 12.07 4.11
CA TYR A 294 2.10 12.91 4.83
C TYR A 294 1.20 13.70 3.88
N LEU A 295 1.76 14.19 2.78
CA LEU A 295 1.04 14.95 1.76
C LEU A 295 -0.10 14.14 1.15
N THR A 296 0.18 12.91 0.70
CA THR A 296 -0.81 11.96 0.16
C THR A 296 -2.02 11.85 1.08
N VAL A 297 -1.77 11.51 2.35
CA VAL A 297 -2.85 11.29 3.32
C VAL A 297 -3.61 12.58 3.60
N LYS A 298 -2.88 13.68 3.84
CA LYS A 298 -3.52 14.94 4.27
C LYS A 298 -4.32 15.62 3.16
N GLN A 299 -3.93 15.52 1.89
CA GLN A 299 -4.76 16.01 0.77
C GLN A 299 -6.15 15.34 0.78
N CYS A 300 -6.21 14.02 0.87
CA CYS A 300 -7.46 13.26 0.85
C CYS A 300 -8.28 13.50 2.11
N THR A 301 -7.67 13.35 3.30
CA THR A 301 -8.40 13.45 4.59
C THR A 301 -8.85 14.86 4.92
N SER A 302 -8.20 15.90 4.38
CA SER A 302 -8.65 17.30 4.46
C SER A 302 -9.98 17.49 3.73
N VAL A 303 -10.06 17.03 2.49
CA VAL A 303 -11.30 17.10 1.70
C VAL A 303 -12.40 16.25 2.36
N ALA A 304 -12.04 15.05 2.85
CA ALA A 304 -13.01 14.22 3.56
C ALA A 304 -13.59 14.92 4.79
N HIS A 305 -12.78 15.60 5.60
CA HIS A 305 -13.23 16.38 6.74
C HIS A 305 -14.10 17.57 6.32
N GLN A 306 -13.63 18.39 5.36
CA GLN A 306 -14.33 19.59 4.87
C GLN A 306 -15.72 19.27 4.31
N TYR A 307 -15.87 18.15 3.62
CA TYR A 307 -17.16 17.76 3.01
C TYR A 307 -17.91 16.67 3.79
N GLY A 308 -17.48 16.35 5.02
CA GLY A 308 -18.20 15.43 5.92
C GLY A 308 -18.26 14.00 5.40
N LYS A 309 -17.23 13.52 4.69
CA LYS A 309 -17.12 12.13 4.29
C LYS A 309 -16.85 11.29 5.54
N LYS A 310 -17.59 10.20 5.70
CA LYS A 310 -17.52 9.35 6.91
C LYS A 310 -16.32 8.40 6.88
N SER A 311 -15.76 8.14 5.71
CA SER A 311 -14.72 7.15 5.54
C SER A 311 -13.73 7.59 4.46
N VAL A 312 -12.47 7.23 4.65
CA VAL A 312 -11.37 7.35 3.69
C VAL A 312 -10.76 5.97 3.53
N ILE A 313 -10.56 5.51 2.30
CA ILE A 313 -9.96 4.21 2.01
C ILE A 313 -8.49 4.37 1.62
N THR A 314 -7.68 3.35 1.93
CA THR A 314 -6.33 3.25 1.40
C THR A 314 -6.13 1.92 0.71
N GLU A 315 -5.63 1.94 -0.53
CA GLU A 315 -4.83 0.86 -1.06
C GLU A 315 -3.47 0.91 -0.36
N THR A 316 -2.99 -0.20 0.18
CA THR A 316 -1.79 -0.16 1.02
C THR A 316 -1.06 -1.49 1.03
N TYR A 317 0.24 -1.45 1.38
CA TYR A 317 1.11 -2.60 1.50
C TYR A 317 1.60 -3.20 0.17
N GLY A 318 1.19 -2.69 -0.97
CA GLY A 318 1.71 -3.09 -2.27
C GLY A 318 3.22 -2.94 -2.33
N CYS A 319 3.91 -3.83 -3.02
CA CYS A 319 5.37 -3.79 -3.20
C CYS A 319 6.22 -4.00 -1.92
N THR A 320 5.65 -4.48 -0.80
CA THR A 320 6.40 -4.68 0.45
C THR A 320 7.22 -5.97 0.48
N GLY A 321 6.97 -6.90 -0.47
CA GLY A 321 7.71 -8.16 -0.55
C GLY A 321 7.11 -9.28 0.31
N TRP A 322 7.64 -10.52 0.12
CA TRP A 322 7.13 -11.72 0.79
C TRP A 322 7.42 -11.78 2.30
N ASP A 323 8.36 -11.00 2.80
CA ASP A 323 8.79 -10.94 4.21
C ASP A 323 8.07 -9.89 5.06
N PHE A 324 7.02 -9.24 4.52
CA PHE A 324 6.27 -8.21 5.21
C PHE A 324 5.62 -8.72 6.50
N THR A 325 5.92 -8.04 7.63
CA THR A 325 5.55 -8.47 8.97
C THR A 325 4.26 -7.83 9.48
N PHE A 326 3.70 -8.38 10.56
CA PHE A 326 2.57 -7.74 11.28
C PHE A 326 3.00 -6.42 11.93
N GLU A 327 4.26 -6.26 12.34
CA GLU A 327 4.79 -4.99 12.82
C GLU A 327 4.74 -3.94 11.70
N GLY A 328 5.21 -4.29 10.49
CA GLY A 328 5.13 -3.42 9.31
C GLY A 328 3.68 -3.05 8.97
N GLN A 329 2.78 -4.03 8.93
CA GLN A 329 1.35 -3.78 8.69
C GLN A 329 0.74 -2.86 9.73
N LYS A 330 1.03 -3.08 11.01
CA LYS A 330 0.57 -2.24 12.13
C LYS A 330 1.11 -0.82 12.00
N ARG A 331 2.42 -0.65 11.79
CA ARG A 331 3.08 0.66 11.70
C ARG A 331 2.49 1.52 10.56
N LEU A 332 2.34 0.93 9.36
CA LEU A 332 1.77 1.65 8.23
C LEU A 332 0.30 2.01 8.47
N TRP A 333 -0.46 1.10 9.09
CA TRP A 333 -1.86 1.37 9.42
C TRP A 333 -2.00 2.44 10.48
N ASP A 334 -1.22 2.39 11.56
CA ASP A 334 -1.24 3.37 12.65
C ASP A 334 -0.99 4.79 12.14
N PHE A 335 0.03 4.94 11.27
CA PHE A 335 0.35 6.19 10.60
C PHE A 335 -0.83 6.72 9.78
N GLN A 336 -1.32 5.94 8.84
CA GLN A 336 -2.40 6.36 7.94
C GLN A 336 -3.70 6.61 8.69
N CYS A 337 -4.04 5.75 9.65
CA CYS A 337 -5.27 5.85 10.42
C CYS A 337 -5.27 7.08 11.34
N ALA A 338 -4.16 7.37 12.03
CA ALA A 338 -4.02 8.59 12.84
C ALA A 338 -4.24 9.85 12.01
N LEU A 339 -3.83 9.87 10.75
CA LEU A 339 -4.03 10.99 9.83
C LEU A 339 -5.45 11.06 9.23
N GLY A 340 -6.31 10.07 9.50
CA GLY A 340 -7.73 10.11 9.15
C GLY A 340 -8.23 9.04 8.18
N VAL A 341 -7.38 8.10 7.75
CA VAL A 341 -7.80 6.93 6.96
C VAL A 341 -8.59 5.97 7.85
N THR A 342 -9.63 5.34 7.32
CA THR A 342 -10.54 4.51 8.13
C THR A 342 -10.90 3.16 7.51
N ILE A 343 -10.58 2.92 6.24
CA ILE A 343 -10.79 1.66 5.54
C ILE A 343 -9.47 1.21 4.95
N ARG A 344 -9.08 -0.04 5.24
CA ARG A 344 -7.87 -0.66 4.76
C ARG A 344 -8.17 -1.63 3.61
N ALA A 345 -7.50 -1.48 2.48
CA ALA A 345 -7.53 -2.40 1.34
C ALA A 345 -6.12 -2.92 1.04
N PRO A 346 -5.69 -4.03 1.68
CA PRO A 346 -4.36 -4.59 1.47
C PRO A 346 -4.16 -5.08 0.03
N HIS A 347 -3.15 -4.61 -0.64
CA HIS A 347 -2.70 -5.02 -1.96
C HIS A 347 -1.71 -6.19 -1.84
N LEU A 348 -2.01 -7.45 -2.34
CA LEU A 348 -3.23 -7.98 -2.90
C LEU A 348 -3.64 -9.31 -2.23
N SER A 349 -4.92 -9.65 -2.31
CA SER A 349 -5.37 -11.03 -2.08
C SER A 349 -5.47 -11.73 -3.43
N PHE A 350 -4.64 -12.73 -3.71
CA PHE A 350 -4.60 -13.36 -5.04
C PHE A 350 -5.58 -14.52 -5.15
N TYR A 351 -6.25 -14.63 -6.31
CA TYR A 351 -6.96 -15.85 -6.68
C TYR A 351 -5.97 -17.00 -6.85
N SER A 352 -4.86 -16.78 -7.56
CA SER A 352 -3.77 -17.72 -7.77
C SER A 352 -2.41 -17.01 -7.83
N ILE A 353 -1.36 -17.68 -7.33
CA ILE A 353 0.04 -17.23 -7.51
C ILE A 353 0.80 -18.07 -8.55
N ARG A 354 0.08 -18.74 -9.44
CA ARG A 354 0.64 -19.52 -10.53
C ARG A 354 1.48 -18.65 -11.48
N GLY A 355 2.61 -19.19 -11.92
CA GLY A 355 3.47 -18.53 -12.90
C GLY A 355 4.02 -17.20 -12.40
N LEU A 356 4.05 -16.22 -13.29
CA LEU A 356 4.57 -14.89 -13.00
C LEU A 356 3.74 -14.13 -11.93
N ARG A 357 2.49 -14.56 -11.67
CA ARG A 357 1.56 -13.90 -10.72
C ARG A 357 2.12 -13.78 -9.30
N LYS A 358 2.96 -14.74 -8.85
CA LYS A 358 3.64 -14.67 -7.53
C LYS A 358 4.59 -13.48 -7.37
N ARG A 359 4.93 -12.81 -8.48
CA ARG A 359 5.84 -11.65 -8.53
C ARG A 359 5.11 -10.32 -8.74
N ASP A 360 3.77 -10.35 -8.81
CA ASP A 360 2.91 -9.17 -8.95
C ASP A 360 2.83 -8.40 -7.64
N PHE A 361 3.88 -7.63 -7.34
CA PHE A 361 3.98 -6.75 -6.18
C PHE A 361 3.57 -7.43 -4.85
N PRO A 362 4.22 -8.55 -4.45
CA PRO A 362 3.87 -9.27 -3.24
C PRO A 362 3.90 -8.42 -1.97
N PRO A 363 3.30 -8.87 -0.84
CA PRO A 363 2.92 -10.24 -0.52
C PRO A 363 1.47 -10.61 -0.89
N ALA A 364 1.11 -11.87 -0.69
CA ALA A 364 -0.27 -12.34 -0.79
C ALA A 364 -0.99 -12.22 0.55
N PHE A 365 -2.07 -11.45 0.61
CA PHE A 365 -2.97 -11.35 1.77
C PHE A 365 -4.09 -12.38 1.69
N SER A 366 -3.72 -13.63 1.45
CA SER A 366 -4.61 -14.78 1.31
C SER A 366 -3.91 -16.06 1.77
N TYR A 367 -4.55 -17.21 1.54
CA TYR A 367 -4.12 -18.52 2.04
C TYR A 367 -2.72 -18.95 1.57
N GLN A 368 -2.16 -18.35 0.55
CA GLN A 368 -0.82 -18.59 0.06
C GLN A 368 0.28 -18.15 1.05
N SER A 369 -0.03 -17.24 1.96
CA SER A 369 0.91 -16.82 3.02
C SER A 369 0.66 -17.58 4.31
N GLU A 370 1.73 -18.15 4.90
CA GLU A 370 1.66 -18.94 6.14
C GLU A 370 1.02 -18.16 7.30
N TRP A 371 1.32 -16.86 7.40
CA TRP A 371 0.79 -15.99 8.43
C TRP A 371 -0.70 -15.63 8.26
N PHE A 372 -1.31 -15.88 7.09
CA PHE A 372 -2.71 -15.52 6.85
C PHE A 372 -3.69 -16.19 7.82
N ARG A 373 -3.39 -17.36 8.37
CA ARG A 373 -4.20 -18.00 9.42
C ARG A 373 -4.36 -17.15 10.68
N TYR A 374 -3.48 -16.15 10.87
CA TYR A 374 -3.50 -15.17 11.95
C TYR A 374 -3.97 -13.78 11.51
N ASN A 375 -4.34 -13.60 10.24
CA ASN A 375 -4.72 -12.29 9.67
C ASN A 375 -5.81 -11.58 10.47
N ARG A 376 -6.68 -12.33 11.13
CA ARG A 376 -7.72 -11.77 11.99
C ARG A 376 -7.17 -10.95 13.16
N VAL A 377 -5.98 -11.27 13.67
CA VAL A 377 -5.33 -10.53 14.77
C VAL A 377 -5.09 -9.08 14.35
N ILE A 378 -4.48 -8.88 13.19
CA ILE A 378 -4.23 -7.52 12.68
C ILE A 378 -5.51 -6.84 12.18
N SER A 379 -6.45 -7.60 11.58
CA SER A 379 -7.72 -7.02 11.12
C SER A 379 -8.56 -6.51 12.30
N ASP A 380 -8.68 -7.28 13.37
CA ASP A 380 -9.43 -6.85 14.57
C ASP A 380 -8.75 -5.64 15.28
N TYR A 381 -7.41 -5.55 15.25
CA TYR A 381 -6.65 -4.39 15.72
C TYR A 381 -6.98 -3.13 14.87
N CYS A 382 -6.87 -3.26 13.56
CA CYS A 382 -7.15 -2.17 12.62
C CYS A 382 -8.59 -1.66 12.74
N ASP A 383 -9.56 -2.58 12.87
CA ASP A 383 -10.98 -2.24 13.03
C ASP A 383 -11.24 -1.46 14.32
N ARG A 384 -10.52 -1.78 15.43
CA ARG A 384 -10.66 -1.02 16.69
C ARG A 384 -10.11 0.40 16.54
N LEU A 385 -8.93 0.56 15.96
CA LEU A 385 -8.36 1.89 15.73
C LEU A 385 -9.25 2.72 14.78
N SER A 386 -9.73 2.12 13.69
CA SER A 386 -10.70 2.76 12.79
C SER A 386 -11.96 3.22 13.52
N SER A 387 -12.47 2.39 14.44
CA SER A 387 -13.68 2.72 15.21
C SER A 387 -13.46 3.97 16.07
N VAL A 388 -12.28 4.10 16.70
CA VAL A 388 -11.89 5.32 17.42
C VAL A 388 -11.83 6.52 16.48
N MET A 389 -11.23 6.33 15.30
CA MET A 389 -11.05 7.40 14.32
C MET A 389 -12.35 7.84 13.60
N THR A 390 -13.40 7.05 13.68
CA THR A 390 -14.73 7.40 13.16
C THR A 390 -15.70 7.92 14.20
N GLU A 391 -15.30 7.88 15.50
CA GLU A 391 -16.11 8.38 16.61
C GLU A 391 -15.88 9.89 16.79
N GLY A 392 -16.96 10.67 16.88
CA GLY A 392 -16.89 12.13 17.09
C GLY A 392 -16.28 12.91 15.90
N GLU A 393 -15.81 14.12 16.20
CA GLU A 393 -15.24 15.04 15.19
C GLU A 393 -13.76 15.29 15.46
N PRO A 394 -12.90 15.36 14.41
CA PRO A 394 -11.49 15.72 14.59
C PRO A 394 -11.35 17.16 15.09
N ILE A 395 -10.32 17.43 15.89
CA ILE A 395 -9.96 18.78 16.33
C ILE A 395 -8.85 19.26 15.41
N ARG A 396 -9.18 20.12 14.45
CA ARG A 396 -8.29 20.68 13.42
C ARG A 396 -8.59 22.16 13.25
N ASP A 397 -7.91 23.00 13.99
CA ASP A 397 -8.10 24.44 13.98
C ASP A 397 -7.17 25.17 12.99
N VAL A 398 -6.28 24.46 12.30
CA VAL A 398 -5.27 24.99 11.37
C VAL A 398 -5.60 24.61 9.95
N LEU A 399 -5.57 25.59 9.05
CA LEU A 399 -5.66 25.41 7.58
C LEU A 399 -4.30 25.75 6.98
N VAL A 400 -3.75 24.89 6.15
CA VAL A 400 -2.58 25.18 5.32
C VAL A 400 -3.04 25.35 3.88
N ILE A 401 -2.77 26.49 3.25
CA ILE A 401 -3.13 26.72 1.83
C ILE A 401 -2.31 25.76 0.97
N HIS A 402 -2.97 25.00 0.11
CA HIS A 402 -2.32 24.07 -0.80
C HIS A 402 -1.75 24.81 -2.01
N PRO A 403 -0.42 24.76 -2.28
CA PRO A 403 0.23 25.69 -3.22
C PRO A 403 0.15 25.28 -4.69
N ILE A 404 -0.82 24.47 -5.12
CA ILE A 404 -0.90 23.88 -6.48
C ILE A 404 -0.87 24.92 -7.60
N SER A 405 -1.41 26.12 -7.36
CA SER A 405 -1.41 27.24 -8.32
C SER A 405 0.01 27.66 -8.74
N GLY A 406 0.96 27.65 -7.80
CA GLY A 406 2.38 27.89 -8.08
C GLY A 406 2.96 26.82 -9.00
N PHE A 407 2.64 25.55 -8.74
CA PHE A 407 3.08 24.43 -9.58
C PHE A 407 2.53 24.51 -11.01
N TRP A 408 1.28 24.94 -11.19
CA TRP A 408 0.72 25.18 -12.53
C TRP A 408 1.46 26.27 -13.30
N CYS A 409 1.93 27.32 -12.64
CA CYS A 409 2.68 28.39 -13.29
C CYS A 409 4.00 27.89 -13.89
N GLU A 410 4.64 26.93 -13.24
CA GLU A 410 5.95 26.42 -13.61
C GLU A 410 5.89 25.16 -14.49
N SER A 411 4.82 24.37 -14.41
CA SER A 411 4.68 23.15 -15.19
C SER A 411 4.46 23.44 -16.66
N GLY A 412 5.43 23.02 -17.51
CA GLY A 412 5.41 23.10 -18.94
C GLY A 412 6.16 21.92 -19.56
N SER A 413 6.26 21.86 -20.88
CA SER A 413 7.13 20.92 -21.57
C SER A 413 8.10 21.69 -22.45
N SER A 414 9.40 21.48 -22.26
CA SER A 414 10.41 22.22 -23.05
C SER A 414 10.88 21.42 -24.25
N PRO A 415 11.04 22.06 -25.43
CA PRO A 415 11.65 21.44 -26.58
C PRO A 415 13.09 20.97 -26.34
N ASP A 416 13.78 21.57 -25.39
CA ASP A 416 15.19 21.33 -25.09
C ASP A 416 15.37 20.32 -23.93
N GLU A 417 14.30 19.78 -23.39
CA GLU A 417 14.38 18.74 -22.37
C GLU A 417 15.08 17.49 -22.89
N ASP A 418 16.05 16.99 -22.12
CA ASP A 418 16.70 15.70 -22.39
C ASP A 418 15.78 14.55 -21.96
N LEU A 419 14.83 14.23 -22.81
CA LEU A 419 13.90 13.14 -22.62
C LEU A 419 14.54 11.75 -22.79
N SER A 420 15.85 11.66 -23.06
CA SER A 420 16.58 10.39 -23.12
C SER A 420 16.71 9.71 -21.75
N LYS A 421 16.50 10.47 -20.68
CA LYS A 421 16.51 10.00 -19.27
C LYS A 421 15.13 9.67 -18.71
N VAL A 422 14.07 9.95 -19.47
CA VAL A 422 12.71 9.58 -19.10
C VAL A 422 12.58 8.07 -19.26
N ASP A 423 12.22 7.38 -18.19
CA ASP A 423 11.90 5.95 -18.25
C ASP A 423 10.57 5.69 -18.99
N ASP A 424 10.26 4.41 -19.23
CA ASP A 424 9.04 3.99 -19.94
C ASP A 424 7.73 4.48 -19.29
N MET A 425 7.81 4.90 -18.02
CA MET A 425 6.69 5.40 -17.23
C MET A 425 6.70 6.92 -17.06
N GLY A 426 7.72 7.63 -17.53
CA GLY A 426 7.86 9.07 -17.37
C GLY A 426 8.31 9.54 -15.98
N PHE A 427 8.76 8.64 -15.12
CA PHE A 427 9.12 8.95 -13.71
C PHE A 427 10.42 9.74 -13.55
N LEU A 428 11.25 9.85 -14.57
CA LEU A 428 12.56 10.51 -14.50
C LEU A 428 12.63 11.81 -15.34
N ASP A 429 11.52 12.54 -15.51
CA ASP A 429 11.53 13.85 -16.16
C ASP A 429 12.30 14.88 -15.29
N PRO A 430 13.48 15.38 -15.73
CA PRO A 430 14.29 16.28 -14.92
C PRO A 430 13.60 17.59 -14.52
N ALA A 431 12.69 18.09 -15.35
CA ALA A 431 11.93 19.30 -15.03
C ALA A 431 10.93 19.06 -13.89
N LEU A 432 10.31 17.88 -13.88
CA LEU A 432 9.39 17.47 -12.81
C LEU A 432 10.13 17.15 -11.52
N ILE A 433 11.34 16.55 -11.59
CA ILE A 433 12.17 16.27 -10.40
C ILE A 433 12.48 17.56 -9.63
N GLN A 434 12.84 18.64 -10.31
CA GLN A 434 13.06 19.94 -9.65
C GLN A 434 11.79 20.51 -9.03
N LEU A 435 10.68 20.37 -9.72
CA LEU A 435 9.38 20.85 -9.21
C LEU A 435 8.93 20.03 -8.01
N ASN A 436 9.20 18.71 -8.01
CA ASN A 436 8.88 17.81 -6.91
C ASN A 436 9.65 18.12 -5.63
N ALA A 437 10.89 18.59 -5.72
CA ALA A 437 11.67 18.98 -4.54
C ALA A 437 10.94 20.00 -3.66
N ARG A 438 10.12 20.87 -4.25
CA ARG A 438 9.24 21.81 -3.50
C ARG A 438 8.03 21.09 -2.89
N GLY A 439 7.52 20.06 -3.55
CA GLY A 439 6.51 19.18 -2.98
C GLY A 439 7.03 18.42 -1.76
N ASP A 440 8.29 17.96 -1.80
CA ASP A 440 8.96 17.32 -0.68
C ASP A 440 9.14 18.26 0.51
N GLU A 441 9.37 19.54 0.28
CA GLU A 441 9.42 20.56 1.35
C GLU A 441 8.06 20.74 2.03
N LEU A 442 6.98 20.78 1.26
CA LEU A 442 5.62 20.82 1.81
C LEU A 442 5.30 19.54 2.59
N ASN A 443 5.73 18.39 2.11
CA ASN A 443 5.57 17.12 2.81
C ASN A 443 6.32 17.11 4.14
N ARG A 444 7.58 17.60 4.17
CA ARG A 444 8.35 17.78 5.43
C ARG A 444 7.68 18.76 6.38
N PHE A 445 7.10 19.85 5.87
CA PHE A 445 6.35 20.80 6.70
C PHE A 445 5.11 20.15 7.33
N ALA A 446 4.38 19.32 6.58
CA ALA A 446 3.26 18.53 7.10
C ALA A 446 3.70 17.59 8.22
N GLU A 447 4.83 16.88 8.03
CA GLU A 447 5.46 16.06 9.07
C GLU A 447 5.79 16.86 10.33
N MET A 448 6.43 18.03 10.15
CA MET A 448 6.82 18.87 11.27
C MET A 448 5.61 19.35 12.09
N LEU A 449 4.51 19.73 11.45
CA LEU A 449 3.26 20.12 12.13
C LEU A 449 2.75 18.93 12.97
N LEU A 450 2.59 17.76 12.38
CA LEU A 450 2.01 16.58 13.04
C LEU A 450 2.89 16.05 14.19
N LYS A 451 4.21 16.01 14.01
CA LYS A 451 5.17 15.60 15.06
C LYS A 451 5.32 16.64 16.19
N ASN A 452 4.77 17.84 16.00
CA ASN A 452 4.64 18.85 17.05
C ASN A 452 3.21 18.93 17.66
N GLY A 453 2.36 17.91 17.40
CA GLY A 453 0.99 17.84 17.94
C GLY A 453 0.00 18.78 17.29
N ILE A 454 0.29 19.28 16.09
CA ILE A 454 -0.59 20.17 15.32
C ILE A 454 -1.23 19.38 14.19
N ASP A 455 -2.50 18.96 14.35
CA ASP A 455 -3.28 18.46 13.23
C ASP A 455 -3.88 19.61 12.42
N PHE A 456 -3.97 19.45 11.11
CA PHE A 456 -4.37 20.50 10.17
C PHE A 456 -5.13 19.94 8.96
N ASP A 457 -5.74 20.82 8.18
CA ASP A 457 -6.24 20.48 6.84
C ASP A 457 -5.56 21.33 5.77
N PHE A 458 -5.43 20.78 4.55
CA PHE A 458 -5.10 21.58 3.38
C PHE A 458 -6.33 22.30 2.82
N GLY A 459 -6.14 23.54 2.34
CA GLY A 459 -7.13 24.33 1.62
C GLY A 459 -6.81 24.36 0.13
N ASP A 460 -7.53 23.60 -0.68
CA ASP A 460 -7.40 23.64 -2.15
C ASP A 460 -8.09 24.86 -2.74
N GLU A 461 -7.42 25.61 -3.61
CA GLU A 461 -7.89 26.87 -4.13
C GLU A 461 -9.09 26.73 -5.09
N GLN A 462 -9.21 25.63 -5.84
CA GLN A 462 -10.39 25.36 -6.68
C GLN A 462 -11.63 25.10 -5.82
N LEU A 463 -11.49 24.35 -4.75
CA LEU A 463 -12.57 24.09 -3.80
C LEU A 463 -12.93 25.35 -3.01
N MET A 464 -11.93 26.09 -2.55
CA MET A 464 -12.12 27.32 -1.79
C MET A 464 -12.84 28.40 -2.61
N ALA A 465 -12.58 28.52 -3.92
CA ALA A 465 -13.23 29.50 -4.79
C ALA A 465 -14.77 29.40 -4.81
N GLY A 466 -15.31 28.18 -4.59
CA GLY A 466 -16.77 27.96 -4.56
C GLY A 466 -17.35 27.80 -3.15
N ASP A 467 -16.59 27.25 -2.22
CA ASP A 467 -17.13 26.71 -0.95
C ASP A 467 -16.52 27.36 0.30
N ALA A 468 -15.56 28.28 0.16
CA ALA A 468 -14.95 28.96 1.30
C ALA A 468 -15.65 30.27 1.66
N SER A 469 -15.64 30.57 2.95
CA SER A 469 -16.14 31.83 3.48
C SER A 469 -15.38 32.25 4.74
N VAL A 470 -15.45 33.57 5.06
CA VAL A 470 -14.91 34.11 6.31
C VAL A 470 -16.06 34.70 7.11
N GLN A 471 -16.26 34.20 8.33
CA GLN A 471 -17.29 34.67 9.27
C GLN A 471 -16.63 34.95 10.61
N ASN A 472 -16.72 36.18 11.11
CA ASN A 472 -15.94 36.63 12.26
C ASN A 472 -14.45 36.36 12.04
N ALA A 473 -13.75 35.86 13.03
CA ALA A 473 -12.34 35.45 12.96
C ALA A 473 -12.16 33.95 12.56
N GLU A 474 -13.13 33.34 11.88
CA GLU A 474 -13.05 31.96 11.42
C GLU A 474 -13.02 31.89 9.89
N PHE A 475 -12.09 31.09 9.37
CA PHE A 475 -12.03 30.67 7.97
C PHE A 475 -12.77 29.34 7.80
N ARG A 476 -13.74 29.26 6.89
CA ARG A 476 -14.60 28.09 6.72
C ARG A 476 -14.50 27.51 5.33
N ILE A 477 -14.44 26.17 5.24
CA ILE A 477 -14.56 25.41 3.98
C ILE A 477 -15.56 24.28 4.24
N GLY A 478 -16.68 24.27 3.51
CA GLY A 478 -17.73 23.26 3.73
C GLY A 478 -18.22 23.22 5.18
N ARG A 479 -17.97 22.12 5.90
CA ARG A 479 -18.33 21.95 7.32
C ARG A 479 -17.24 22.37 8.31
N ALA A 480 -16.00 22.44 7.85
CA ALA A 480 -14.85 22.72 8.70
C ALA A 480 -14.65 24.22 8.92
N SER A 481 -14.16 24.58 10.10
CA SER A 481 -13.77 25.96 10.44
C SER A 481 -12.39 26.00 11.09
N TYR A 482 -11.62 27.04 10.80
CA TYR A 482 -10.23 27.19 11.17
C TYR A 482 -9.98 28.55 11.81
N LYS A 483 -9.17 28.56 12.87
CA LYS A 483 -8.76 29.76 13.61
C LYS A 483 -7.44 30.34 13.12
N ILE A 484 -6.57 29.46 12.61
CA ILE A 484 -5.25 29.80 12.09
C ILE A 484 -5.18 29.35 10.63
N VAL A 485 -4.74 30.25 9.75
CA VAL A 485 -4.42 29.93 8.36
C VAL A 485 -2.92 30.11 8.14
N VAL A 486 -2.27 29.09 7.57
CA VAL A 486 -0.88 29.14 7.17
C VAL A 486 -0.81 29.27 5.65
N LEU A 487 -0.13 30.28 5.16
CA LEU A 487 0.24 30.43 3.76
C LEU A 487 1.69 30.00 3.60
N PRO A 488 1.96 28.80 3.08
CA PRO A 488 3.33 28.35 2.81
C PRO A 488 3.94 29.17 1.67
N GLU A 489 5.25 29.12 1.52
CA GLU A 489 5.93 29.78 0.41
C GLU A 489 5.38 29.26 -0.94
N THR A 490 4.89 30.18 -1.75
CA THR A 490 4.36 29.89 -3.08
C THR A 490 4.44 31.13 -3.96
N GLU A 491 4.67 30.93 -5.26
CA GLU A 491 4.76 32.06 -6.20
C GLU A 491 3.41 32.68 -6.57
N SER A 492 2.37 31.83 -6.66
CA SER A 492 1.04 32.23 -7.14
C SER A 492 -0.08 31.67 -6.26
N ILE A 493 -1.12 32.49 -6.09
CA ILE A 493 -2.40 32.06 -5.50
C ILE A 493 -3.56 32.60 -6.34
N PHE A 494 -4.77 32.09 -6.15
CA PHE A 494 -5.98 32.62 -6.80
C PHE A 494 -6.35 33.98 -6.24
N GLN A 495 -7.00 34.82 -7.08
CA GLN A 495 -7.55 36.09 -6.63
C GLN A 495 -8.55 35.88 -5.50
N SER A 496 -9.44 34.91 -5.62
CA SER A 496 -10.41 34.57 -4.57
C SER A 496 -9.75 34.19 -3.24
N THR A 497 -8.65 33.41 -3.27
CA THR A 497 -7.85 33.05 -2.07
C THR A 497 -7.27 34.29 -1.43
N ARG A 498 -6.67 35.20 -2.24
CA ARG A 498 -6.10 36.45 -1.76
C ARG A 498 -7.16 37.32 -1.04
N ASP A 499 -8.34 37.44 -1.64
CA ASP A 499 -9.44 38.22 -1.09
C ASP A 499 -9.97 37.64 0.21
N LEU A 500 -10.11 36.28 0.28
CA LEU A 500 -10.48 35.58 1.49
C LEU A 500 -9.46 35.75 2.62
N LEU A 501 -8.16 35.65 2.34
CA LEU A 501 -7.09 35.86 3.31
C LEU A 501 -7.07 37.29 3.85
N LYS A 502 -7.17 38.27 2.98
CA LYS A 502 -7.28 39.69 3.38
C LYS A 502 -8.52 39.94 4.25
N LYS A 503 -9.67 39.37 3.90
CA LYS A 503 -10.89 39.43 4.71
C LYS A 503 -10.72 38.77 6.05
N PHE A 504 -10.04 37.59 6.11
CA PHE A 504 -9.80 36.85 7.32
C PHE A 504 -8.97 37.66 8.33
N VAL A 505 -7.86 38.24 7.88
CA VAL A 505 -7.02 39.12 8.72
C VAL A 505 -7.79 40.33 9.21
N ARG A 506 -8.54 41.02 8.35
CA ARG A 506 -9.37 42.19 8.73
C ARG A 506 -10.43 41.84 9.78
N ASN A 507 -10.91 40.62 9.79
CA ASN A 507 -11.90 40.15 10.77
C ASN A 507 -11.25 39.64 12.07
N GLY A 508 -9.93 39.82 12.23
CA GLY A 508 -9.18 39.39 13.43
C GLY A 508 -8.73 37.94 13.40
N GLY A 509 -8.80 37.25 12.25
CA GLY A 509 -8.25 35.91 12.05
C GLY A 509 -6.72 35.90 12.02
N ILE A 510 -6.11 34.81 12.38
CA ILE A 510 -4.65 34.63 12.48
C ILE A 510 -4.13 34.04 11.18
N LEU A 511 -3.44 34.84 10.37
CA LEU A 511 -2.70 34.41 9.20
C LEU A 511 -1.20 34.37 9.50
N ILE A 512 -0.55 33.24 9.22
CA ILE A 512 0.90 33.09 9.28
C ILE A 512 1.40 32.87 7.86
N ALA A 513 2.33 33.69 7.40
CA ALA A 513 2.90 33.57 6.06
C ALA A 513 4.41 33.25 6.15
N THR A 514 4.80 32.12 5.57
CA THR A 514 6.18 31.60 5.59
C THR A 514 6.94 32.03 4.34
N GLY A 515 8.20 32.42 4.49
CA GLY A 515 9.08 32.75 3.37
C GLY A 515 8.61 33.96 2.55
N SER A 516 8.78 33.88 1.25
CA SER A 516 8.38 34.91 0.30
C SER A 516 6.87 34.92 0.07
N LEU A 517 6.26 36.11 0.05
CA LEU A 517 4.83 36.24 -0.30
C LEU A 517 4.60 35.99 -1.80
N PRO A 518 3.42 35.41 -2.17
CA PRO A 518 3.09 35.22 -3.57
C PRO A 518 3.06 36.54 -4.34
N HIS A 519 3.94 36.67 -5.31
CA HIS A 519 4.07 37.86 -6.18
C HIS A 519 3.26 37.71 -7.46
N LEU A 520 2.59 36.59 -7.66
CA LEU A 520 1.66 36.30 -8.75
C LEU A 520 0.24 36.07 -8.20
N THR A 521 -0.75 36.48 -9.00
CA THR A 521 -2.14 36.06 -8.83
C THR A 521 -2.60 35.41 -10.11
N GLU A 522 -2.94 34.12 -10.05
CA GLU A 522 -3.31 33.32 -11.22
C GLU A 522 -2.29 33.47 -12.37
N GLY A 523 -1.00 33.46 -12.03
CA GLY A 523 0.11 33.60 -12.95
C GLY A 523 0.38 35.03 -13.46
N VAL A 524 -0.36 36.03 -13.01
CA VAL A 524 -0.17 37.44 -13.36
C VAL A 524 0.60 38.16 -12.26
N ARG A 525 1.68 38.83 -12.63
CA ARG A 525 2.47 39.63 -11.68
C ARG A 525 1.64 40.77 -11.10
N ILE A 526 1.69 40.89 -9.79
CA ILE A 526 0.98 41.95 -9.05
C ILE A 526 1.98 42.98 -8.49
N ARG A 527 1.48 44.12 -8.06
CA ARG A 527 2.28 45.12 -7.37
C ARG A 527 2.60 44.68 -5.93
N GLU A 528 3.72 45.12 -5.38
CA GLU A 528 4.15 44.76 -4.02
C GLU A 528 3.08 45.10 -2.96
N GLU A 529 2.39 46.23 -3.10
CA GLU A 529 1.28 46.65 -2.23
C GLU A 529 0.08 45.70 -2.26
N GLU A 530 -0.14 45.02 -3.38
CA GLU A 530 -1.17 43.99 -3.53
C GLU A 530 -0.75 42.65 -2.96
N ALA A 531 0.56 42.39 -2.91
CA ALA A 531 1.13 41.19 -2.32
C ALA A 531 1.08 41.16 -0.78
N ASP A 532 0.96 42.35 -0.15
CA ASP A 532 0.96 42.46 1.30
C ASP A 532 -0.34 41.97 1.95
N PHE A 533 -0.18 41.25 3.05
CA PHE A 533 -1.26 40.86 3.96
C PHE A 533 -1.03 41.57 5.29
N SER A 534 -1.38 42.85 5.34
CA SER A 534 -1.21 43.71 6.54
C SER A 534 -1.87 43.08 7.76
N GLY A 535 -1.06 42.81 8.81
CA GLY A 535 -1.50 42.12 10.02
C GLY A 535 -1.21 40.62 10.03
N ALA A 536 -0.66 40.03 8.97
CA ALA A 536 -0.17 38.65 9.00
C ALA A 536 1.14 38.52 9.83
N ILE A 537 1.29 37.41 10.52
CA ILE A 537 2.55 37.05 11.18
C ILE A 537 3.51 36.50 10.12
N ARG A 538 4.70 37.11 10.04
CA ARG A 538 5.74 36.67 9.09
C ARG A 538 6.73 35.75 9.79
N THR A 539 7.12 34.67 9.11
CA THR A 539 8.14 33.70 9.54
C THR A 539 9.10 33.44 8.38
N GLU A 540 10.36 33.20 8.70
CA GLU A 540 11.40 32.99 7.68
C GLU A 540 11.54 31.51 7.29
N SER A 541 11.03 30.60 8.13
CA SER A 541 11.15 29.15 7.89
C SER A 541 9.92 28.39 8.37
N TYR A 542 9.80 27.13 7.97
CA TYR A 542 8.73 26.23 8.44
C TYR A 542 8.87 25.91 9.94
N GLU A 543 10.11 25.84 10.49
CA GLU A 543 10.36 25.68 11.92
C GLU A 543 9.78 26.82 12.73
N GLU A 544 10.01 28.06 12.30
CA GLU A 544 9.45 29.24 12.95
C GLU A 544 7.92 29.27 12.85
N THR A 545 7.38 28.81 11.72
CA THR A 545 5.93 28.69 11.51
C THR A 545 5.31 27.72 12.51
N VAL A 546 5.91 26.53 12.67
CA VAL A 546 5.45 25.52 13.64
C VAL A 546 5.47 26.08 15.05
N GLN A 547 6.56 26.79 15.44
CA GLN A 547 6.67 27.42 16.76
C GLN A 547 5.62 28.52 16.97
N ALA A 548 5.33 29.31 15.93
CA ALA A 548 4.29 30.35 15.98
C ALA A 548 2.90 29.73 16.17
N VAL A 549 2.57 28.68 15.40
CA VAL A 549 1.31 27.95 15.52
C VAL A 549 1.16 27.37 16.95
N ARG A 550 2.19 26.69 17.47
CA ARG A 550 2.14 26.09 18.82
C ARG A 550 1.85 27.12 19.93
N ARG A 551 2.45 28.32 19.81
CA ARG A 551 2.21 29.40 20.79
C ARG A 551 0.78 29.93 20.76
N LEU A 552 0.12 29.82 19.62
CA LEU A 552 -1.22 30.41 19.40
C LEU A 552 -2.35 29.39 19.47
N LEU A 553 -2.04 28.09 19.37
CA LEU A 553 -3.01 27.02 19.30
C LEU A 553 -3.16 26.32 20.68
N PRO A 554 -4.31 26.44 21.35
CA PRO A 554 -4.58 25.64 22.54
C PRO A 554 -4.85 24.18 22.12
N VAL A 555 -4.01 23.27 22.58
CA VAL A 555 -4.18 21.83 22.35
C VAL A 555 -4.74 21.13 23.58
N PRO A 556 -5.52 20.03 23.45
CA PRO A 556 -6.10 19.34 24.62
C PRO A 556 -5.06 18.65 25.53
N ALA A 557 -3.94 18.23 24.94
CA ALA A 557 -2.80 17.67 25.66
C ALA A 557 -1.50 17.84 24.86
N GLU A 558 -0.37 17.87 25.56
CA GLU A 558 0.97 17.88 24.95
C GLU A 558 1.72 16.60 25.30
N VAL A 559 2.39 16.01 24.31
CA VAL A 559 3.33 14.90 24.48
C VAL A 559 4.75 15.48 24.42
N GLN A 560 5.41 15.50 25.54
CA GLN A 560 6.73 16.07 25.73
C GLN A 560 7.76 14.98 26.02
N ASP A 561 8.93 15.10 25.43
CA ASP A 561 10.08 14.28 25.81
C ASP A 561 10.42 14.52 27.29
N LEU A 562 10.61 13.43 28.03
CA LEU A 562 10.79 13.48 29.47
C LEU A 562 12.04 14.26 29.91
N HIS A 563 13.12 14.17 29.11
CA HIS A 563 14.43 14.73 29.47
C HIS A 563 14.61 16.18 29.03
N THR A 564 14.04 16.54 27.89
CA THR A 564 14.19 17.88 27.30
C THR A 564 13.02 18.81 27.54
N GLY A 565 11.82 18.26 27.81
CA GLY A 565 10.58 19.02 27.89
C GLY A 565 10.05 19.55 26.53
N ASN A 566 10.77 19.26 25.45
CA ASN A 566 10.35 19.62 24.09
C ASN A 566 9.29 18.64 23.57
N PRO A 567 8.60 18.92 22.45
CA PRO A 567 7.75 17.96 21.78
C PRO A 567 8.48 16.64 21.55
N ALA A 568 7.83 15.52 21.86
CA ALA A 568 8.44 14.20 21.78
C ALA A 568 8.71 13.71 20.34
N GLY A 569 8.25 14.43 19.32
CA GLY A 569 8.40 14.02 17.92
C GLY A 569 7.52 12.83 17.54
N VAL A 570 6.42 12.63 18.25
CA VAL A 570 5.37 11.64 17.96
C VAL A 570 4.18 12.32 17.28
N ILE A 571 3.45 11.59 16.45
CA ILE A 571 2.19 12.10 15.91
C ILE A 571 1.14 12.03 17.02
N SER A 572 0.50 13.15 17.35
CA SER A 572 -0.62 13.17 18.28
C SER A 572 -1.82 13.92 17.71
N VAL A 573 -2.94 13.23 17.61
CA VAL A 573 -4.19 13.78 17.06
C VAL A 573 -5.35 13.63 18.04
N PHE A 574 -6.32 14.53 17.93
CA PHE A 574 -7.40 14.66 18.88
C PHE A 574 -8.77 14.60 18.22
N ARG A 575 -9.73 13.96 18.92
CA ARG A 575 -11.12 13.91 18.46
C ARG A 575 -12.07 14.25 19.60
N LYS A 576 -13.03 15.09 19.34
CA LYS A 576 -14.08 15.42 20.31
C LYS A 576 -15.18 14.35 20.29
N CYS A 577 -15.36 13.64 21.38
CA CYS A 577 -16.30 12.52 21.51
C CYS A 577 -17.25 12.76 22.69
N GLY A 578 -18.43 13.28 22.43
CA GLY A 578 -19.39 13.66 23.50
C GLY A 578 -18.81 14.76 24.39
N ASP A 579 -18.67 14.46 25.69
CA ASP A 579 -18.08 15.34 26.71
C ASP A 579 -16.57 15.13 26.93
N GLY A 580 -15.98 14.16 26.25
CA GLY A 580 -14.55 13.82 26.33
C GLY A 580 -13.79 14.05 25.01
N ILE A 581 -12.49 13.76 25.08
CA ILE A 581 -11.56 13.83 23.94
C ILE A 581 -10.85 12.49 23.83
N SER A 582 -10.83 11.93 22.63
CA SER A 582 -9.92 10.83 22.28
C SER A 582 -8.62 11.41 21.76
N MET A 583 -7.50 11.01 22.35
CA MET A 583 -6.14 11.32 21.95
C MET A 583 -5.50 10.06 21.38
N ILE A 584 -4.99 10.13 20.17
CA ILE A 584 -4.28 9.04 19.51
C ILE A 584 -2.83 9.47 19.36
N VAL A 585 -1.90 8.65 19.86
CA VAL A 585 -0.45 8.91 19.80
C VAL A 585 0.21 7.79 19.02
N VAL A 586 0.96 8.13 17.96
CA VAL A 586 1.71 7.18 17.13
C VAL A 586 3.20 7.50 17.23
N ASN A 587 3.97 6.50 17.62
CA ASN A 587 5.42 6.52 17.62
C ASN A 587 5.96 5.54 16.57
N GLU A 588 6.67 6.05 15.57
CA GLU A 588 7.02 5.29 14.38
C GLU A 588 8.42 4.64 14.47
N ASP A 589 9.37 5.30 15.13
CA ASP A 589 10.80 5.07 14.89
C ASP A 589 11.60 4.53 16.10
N ILE A 590 11.77 5.30 17.16
CA ILE A 590 12.63 4.96 18.30
C ILE A 590 11.82 4.93 19.60
N ARG A 591 12.40 4.31 20.64
CA ARG A 591 11.83 4.36 21.99
C ARG A 591 11.87 5.79 22.52
N ARG A 592 10.77 6.25 23.14
CA ARG A 592 10.61 7.59 23.69
C ARG A 592 9.96 7.55 25.07
N GLU A 593 10.66 8.07 26.06
CA GLU A 593 10.08 8.31 27.40
C GLU A 593 9.40 9.68 27.40
N CYS A 594 8.10 9.70 27.67
CA CYS A 594 7.27 10.87 27.49
C CYS A 594 6.54 11.29 28.75
N ARG A 595 6.39 12.60 28.91
CA ARG A 595 5.47 13.24 29.81
C ARG A 595 4.28 13.77 29.03
N ILE A 596 3.05 13.37 29.43
CA ILE A 596 1.82 13.85 28.79
C ILE A 596 1.15 14.84 29.73
N VAL A 597 1.04 16.09 29.27
CA VAL A 597 0.45 17.20 30.02
C VAL A 597 -0.96 17.47 29.51
N LEU A 598 -1.97 17.34 30.38
CA LEU A 598 -3.37 17.52 30.03
C LEU A 598 -3.82 18.99 30.20
N HIS A 599 -4.53 19.53 29.23
CA HIS A 599 -5.12 20.85 29.27
C HIS A 599 -6.65 20.75 29.33
N GLY A 600 -7.23 20.86 30.54
CA GLY A 600 -8.67 20.87 30.76
C GLY A 600 -9.32 19.48 30.89
N ALA A 601 -8.53 18.42 31.07
CA ALA A 601 -8.96 17.10 31.50
C ALA A 601 -8.25 16.68 32.79
N ASP A 602 -8.93 15.89 33.61
CA ASP A 602 -8.43 15.45 34.94
C ASP A 602 -8.17 13.94 34.96
N CYS A 603 -8.64 13.22 33.95
CA CYS A 603 -8.60 11.76 33.85
C CYS A 603 -8.17 11.29 32.47
N ALA A 604 -7.46 10.17 32.44
CA ALA A 604 -7.12 9.43 31.23
C ALA A 604 -7.48 7.94 31.38
N GLU A 605 -8.04 7.36 30.32
CA GLU A 605 -8.29 5.92 30.20
C GLU A 605 -7.65 5.43 28.90
N GLU A 606 -6.75 4.47 28.98
CA GLU A 606 -6.12 3.85 27.80
C GLU A 606 -7.04 2.76 27.22
N ILE A 607 -7.16 2.70 25.91
CA ILE A 607 -7.81 1.62 25.18
C ILE A 607 -6.72 0.73 24.57
N ASP A 608 -6.62 -0.51 25.05
CA ASP A 608 -5.78 -1.54 24.44
C ASP A 608 -6.35 -1.97 23.09
N LEU A 609 -5.67 -1.61 22.03
CA LEU A 609 -6.11 -1.90 20.64
C LEU A 609 -6.01 -3.40 20.29
N GLN A 610 -5.22 -4.20 20.99
CA GLN A 610 -5.16 -5.66 20.77
C GLN A 610 -6.36 -6.38 21.36
N THR A 611 -6.82 -5.97 22.56
CA THR A 611 -7.87 -6.67 23.30
C THR A 611 -9.21 -5.91 23.36
N GLY A 612 -9.19 -4.60 23.14
CA GLY A 612 -10.33 -3.69 23.32
C GLY A 612 -10.64 -3.39 24.80
N LYS A 613 -9.76 -3.73 25.73
CA LYS A 613 -9.95 -3.44 27.14
C LYS A 613 -9.59 -1.99 27.46
N GLU A 614 -10.29 -1.40 28.41
CA GLU A 614 -10.00 -0.06 28.91
C GLU A 614 -9.26 -0.15 30.24
N LYS A 615 -8.22 0.66 30.42
CA LYS A 615 -7.41 0.75 31.64
C LYS A 615 -7.34 2.20 32.10
N LYS A 616 -7.66 2.48 33.37
CA LYS A 616 -7.51 3.81 33.94
C LYS A 616 -6.03 4.13 34.11
N ILE A 617 -5.63 5.31 33.69
CA ILE A 617 -4.29 5.85 33.88
C ILE A 617 -4.32 6.78 35.10
N PRO A 618 -3.47 6.58 36.12
CA PRO A 618 -3.34 7.51 37.21
C PRO A 618 -2.79 8.85 36.70
N VAL A 619 -3.54 9.93 36.86
CA VAL A 619 -3.13 11.30 36.57
C VAL A 619 -2.81 12.01 37.86
N GLY A 620 -1.63 12.66 37.94
CA GLY A 620 -1.22 13.40 39.14
C GLY A 620 -1.96 14.73 39.28
N ASP A 621 -1.84 15.36 40.49
CA ASP A 621 -2.47 16.66 40.77
C ASP A 621 -2.01 17.80 39.81
N SER A 622 -0.88 17.62 39.16
CA SER A 622 -0.36 18.52 38.10
C SER A 622 -0.98 18.29 36.72
N HIS A 623 -1.98 17.43 36.59
CA HIS A 623 -2.58 17.01 35.33
C HIS A 623 -1.57 16.35 34.35
N VAL A 624 -0.62 15.57 34.91
CA VAL A 624 0.45 14.91 34.14
C VAL A 624 0.40 13.41 34.37
N PHE A 625 0.70 12.65 33.33
CA PHE A 625 1.03 11.23 33.43
C PHE A 625 2.23 10.92 32.52
N TYR A 626 2.83 9.75 32.70
CA TYR A 626 4.07 9.35 32.02
C TYR A 626 3.85 8.06 31.25
N GLU A 627 4.43 7.99 30.04
CA GLU A 627 4.36 6.82 29.17
C GLU A 627 5.68 6.57 28.47
N ASP A 628 5.96 5.29 28.24
CA ASP A 628 7.10 4.82 27.47
C ASP A 628 6.63 4.25 26.13
N PHE A 629 6.84 4.96 25.07
CA PHE A 629 6.48 4.52 23.72
C PHE A 629 7.66 3.76 23.09
N ILE A 630 7.42 2.50 22.72
CA ILE A 630 8.37 1.72 21.94
C ILE A 630 8.25 2.05 20.44
N ARG A 631 9.18 1.56 19.63
CA ARG A 631 9.07 1.63 18.17
C ARG A 631 7.77 0.96 17.70
N SER A 632 7.13 1.53 16.69
CA SER A 632 5.87 1.04 16.10
C SER A 632 4.72 0.96 17.12
N ASP A 633 4.67 1.91 18.08
CA ASP A 633 3.62 1.97 19.10
C ASP A 633 2.50 2.92 18.69
N CYS A 634 1.27 2.52 18.95
CA CYS A 634 0.09 3.37 18.83
C CYS A 634 -0.78 3.18 20.05
N ARG A 635 -1.04 4.29 20.77
CA ARG A 635 -1.88 4.29 21.98
C ARG A 635 -3.03 5.25 21.84
N VAL A 636 -4.15 4.85 22.43
CA VAL A 636 -5.38 5.64 22.45
C VAL A 636 -5.77 5.94 23.88
N PHE A 637 -5.92 7.22 24.19
CA PHE A 637 -6.34 7.70 25.51
C PHE A 637 -7.66 8.45 25.39
N ARG A 638 -8.61 8.13 26.28
CA ARG A 638 -9.83 8.91 26.48
C ARG A 638 -9.62 9.90 27.62
N LEU A 639 -9.62 11.17 27.30
CA LEU A 639 -9.42 12.28 28.21
C LEU A 639 -10.80 12.81 28.68
N LYS A 640 -11.01 12.91 29.99
CA LYS A 640 -12.30 13.30 30.57
C LYS A 640 -12.10 14.31 31.73
N LYS A 641 -13.13 15.12 32.00
CA LYS A 641 -13.22 15.91 33.25
C LYS A 641 -13.77 15.04 34.36
N GLY A 642 -13.28 15.26 35.59
CA GLY A 642 -13.79 14.59 36.80
C GLY A 642 -12.70 13.90 37.62
N LYS A 643 -13.02 13.49 38.85
CA LYS A 643 -12.04 12.84 39.74
C LYS A 643 -11.70 11.44 39.25
N CYS A 644 -10.46 11.21 38.91
CA CYS A 644 -9.91 9.86 38.79
C CYS A 644 -9.60 9.31 40.17
N SER A 645 -10.23 8.22 40.56
CA SER A 645 -9.86 7.47 41.75
C SER A 645 -8.60 6.63 41.45
N GLY A 646 -7.43 7.20 41.63
CA GLY A 646 -6.14 6.50 41.52
C GLY A 646 -5.12 7.14 42.45
N ARG A 647 -4.18 6.35 43.00
CA ARG A 647 -3.00 6.92 43.69
C ARG A 647 -2.17 7.63 42.62
N ASN A 648 -1.69 8.87 42.96
CA ASN A 648 -0.76 9.62 42.13
C ASN A 648 0.34 8.70 41.59
N GLN A 649 0.56 8.71 40.25
CA GLN A 649 1.82 8.20 39.73
C GLN A 649 2.91 9.03 40.43
N LYS A 650 3.77 8.39 41.16
CA LYS A 650 5.05 9.00 41.56
C LYS A 650 5.81 9.27 40.26
N GLU A 651 6.64 10.33 40.27
CA GLU A 651 7.55 10.69 39.17
C GLU A 651 8.13 9.50 38.43
N PRO A 652 8.52 9.68 37.16
CA PRO A 652 8.76 8.63 36.21
C PRO A 652 9.43 7.45 36.89
N TYR A 653 8.83 6.32 36.74
CA TYR A 653 9.51 5.07 36.95
C TYR A 653 10.76 5.18 36.03
N HIS A 654 11.83 5.74 36.60
CA HIS A 654 13.13 5.21 36.25
C HIS A 654 12.87 3.73 36.44
N HIS A 655 12.75 2.96 35.37
CA HIS A 655 13.21 1.59 35.48
C HIS A 655 14.65 1.79 35.97
N PRO A 656 14.90 1.69 37.27
CA PRO A 656 16.25 1.42 37.67
C PRO A 656 16.53 0.17 36.84
N HIS A 657 17.74 -0.08 36.54
CA HIS A 657 18.25 -1.44 36.44
C HIS A 657 18.06 -2.08 37.83
N GLU A 658 16.85 -2.07 38.38
CA GLU A 658 16.39 -3.03 39.37
C GLU A 658 16.65 -4.34 38.71
N THR A 659 17.56 -5.09 39.24
CA THR A 659 17.94 -6.44 38.84
C THR A 659 16.64 -7.16 38.55
N GLU A 660 16.28 -7.23 37.21
CA GLU A 660 15.08 -7.91 36.73
C GLU A 660 15.11 -9.28 37.40
N LYS A 661 14.17 -9.53 38.34
CA LYS A 661 14.09 -10.80 39.05
C LYS A 661 13.72 -11.86 38.03
N ILE A 662 14.74 -12.51 37.47
CA ILE A 662 14.57 -13.57 36.47
C ILE A 662 13.84 -14.72 37.18
N ALA A 663 12.58 -15.00 36.76
CA ALA A 663 11.80 -16.12 37.23
C ALA A 663 12.34 -17.43 36.61
N ALA A 664 12.76 -17.39 35.34
CA ALA A 664 13.44 -18.50 34.67
C ALA A 664 14.30 -18.01 33.50
N ALA A 665 15.49 -18.58 33.35
CA ALA A 665 16.28 -18.49 32.13
C ALA A 665 16.01 -19.75 31.28
N LEU A 666 15.62 -19.55 30.02
CA LEU A 666 15.39 -20.66 29.11
C LEU A 666 16.71 -21.16 28.51
N PRO A 667 16.84 -22.47 28.22
CA PRO A 667 18.03 -23.00 27.60
C PRO A 667 18.25 -22.39 26.20
N PRO A 668 19.53 -22.28 25.75
CA PRO A 668 19.83 -21.76 24.42
C PRO A 668 19.41 -22.71 23.27
N GLU A 669 19.07 -23.92 23.59
CA GLU A 669 18.53 -24.94 22.66
C GLU A 669 17.07 -25.26 23.00
N ALA A 670 16.28 -25.48 21.95
CA ALA A 670 14.86 -25.85 22.05
C ALA A 670 14.56 -27.15 21.31
N GLU A 671 13.66 -27.94 21.89
CA GLU A 671 12.87 -28.88 21.08
C GLU A 671 11.97 -28.07 20.16
N PHE A 672 11.74 -28.56 18.95
CA PHE A 672 10.93 -27.83 17.99
C PHE A 672 10.00 -28.72 17.17
N SER A 673 9.06 -28.09 16.50
CA SER A 673 8.34 -28.66 15.36
C SER A 673 8.04 -27.54 14.35
N ARG A 674 7.76 -27.96 13.14
CA ARG A 674 7.46 -27.04 12.03
C ARG A 674 6.05 -27.28 11.49
N THR A 675 5.46 -26.27 10.88
CA THR A 675 4.09 -26.34 10.35
C THR A 675 4.03 -26.84 8.91
N MET A 676 5.13 -26.70 8.16
CA MET A 676 5.26 -27.14 6.78
C MET A 676 6.47 -28.07 6.63
N PRO A 677 6.55 -28.95 5.62
CA PRO A 677 7.78 -29.66 5.27
C PRO A 677 8.89 -28.64 4.94
N ASN A 678 10.16 -28.98 5.23
CA ASN A 678 11.27 -28.16 4.78
C ASN A 678 11.37 -28.18 3.26
N SER A 679 12.03 -27.18 2.68
CA SER A 679 12.07 -26.98 1.23
C SER A 679 13.46 -26.65 0.71
N LEU A 680 13.72 -27.04 -0.53
CA LEU A 680 14.85 -26.62 -1.35
C LEU A 680 14.29 -26.10 -2.70
N THR A 681 14.50 -24.83 -3.00
CA THR A 681 14.10 -24.23 -4.28
C THR A 681 15.14 -24.53 -5.35
N LEU A 682 14.69 -25.04 -6.50
CA LEU A 682 15.49 -25.28 -7.70
C LEU A 682 15.08 -24.24 -8.75
N ASP A 683 15.86 -23.21 -8.92
CA ASP A 683 15.64 -22.07 -9.82
C ASP A 683 16.53 -22.11 -11.07
N PHE A 684 17.59 -22.95 -11.08
CA PHE A 684 18.46 -23.19 -12.23
C PHE A 684 18.16 -24.53 -12.90
N CYS A 685 18.09 -24.53 -14.23
CA CYS A 685 17.95 -25.72 -15.03
C CYS A 685 18.84 -25.67 -16.27
N ARG A 686 18.96 -26.81 -16.95
CA ARG A 686 19.37 -26.95 -18.35
C ARG A 686 18.14 -27.31 -19.16
N TYR A 687 18.04 -26.88 -20.42
CA TYR A 687 16.95 -27.29 -21.28
C TYR A 687 17.47 -27.86 -22.63
N ALA A 688 16.66 -28.65 -23.28
CA ALA A 688 16.91 -29.13 -24.65
C ALA A 688 15.57 -29.24 -25.40
N PHE A 689 15.60 -28.99 -26.69
CA PHE A 689 14.56 -29.46 -27.61
C PHE A 689 14.81 -30.94 -27.92
N ASP A 690 13.75 -31.65 -28.34
CA ASP A 690 13.89 -33.09 -28.67
C ASP A 690 14.99 -33.29 -29.71
N GLY A 691 15.86 -34.30 -29.45
CA GLY A 691 17.00 -34.66 -30.27
C GLY A 691 18.22 -33.73 -30.14
N GLU A 692 18.20 -32.71 -29.26
CA GLU A 692 19.33 -31.80 -29.05
C GLU A 692 20.06 -32.05 -27.70
N ASN A 693 21.26 -31.50 -27.59
CA ASN A 693 22.01 -31.53 -26.34
C ASN A 693 21.45 -30.52 -25.33
N LEU A 694 21.60 -30.81 -24.03
CA LEU A 694 21.25 -29.87 -22.96
C LEU A 694 22.07 -28.59 -23.05
N SER A 695 21.41 -27.47 -22.79
CA SER A 695 22.04 -26.14 -22.69
C SER A 695 23.00 -26.03 -21.51
N GLU A 696 23.76 -24.94 -21.42
CA GLU A 696 24.39 -24.53 -20.15
C GLU A 696 23.33 -24.24 -19.09
N PRO A 697 23.69 -24.36 -17.81
CA PRO A 697 22.79 -24.02 -16.71
C PRO A 697 22.37 -22.54 -16.74
N MET A 698 21.08 -22.25 -16.52
CA MET A 698 20.54 -20.90 -16.41
C MET A 698 19.31 -20.88 -15.51
N GLN A 699 18.90 -19.71 -15.07
CA GLN A 699 17.64 -19.57 -14.34
C GLN A 699 16.46 -20.00 -15.22
N ILE A 700 15.44 -20.61 -14.62
CA ILE A 700 14.29 -21.17 -15.38
C ILE A 700 13.57 -20.13 -16.23
N TRP A 701 13.45 -18.89 -15.75
CA TRP A 701 12.83 -17.81 -16.52
C TRP A 701 13.66 -17.41 -17.74
N GLN A 702 15.00 -17.52 -17.68
CA GLN A 702 15.88 -17.31 -18.86
C GLN A 702 15.71 -18.44 -19.87
N ALA A 703 15.61 -19.69 -19.41
CA ALA A 703 15.31 -20.83 -20.26
C ALA A 703 13.96 -20.63 -20.96
N GLN A 704 12.91 -20.25 -20.22
CA GLN A 704 11.60 -19.92 -20.80
C GLN A 704 11.69 -18.81 -21.87
N ARG A 705 12.42 -17.73 -21.58
CA ARG A 705 12.61 -16.64 -22.54
C ARG A 705 13.20 -17.15 -23.87
N LYS A 706 14.28 -17.93 -23.81
CA LYS A 706 14.93 -18.51 -24.99
C LYS A 706 14.06 -19.51 -25.75
N ILE A 707 13.32 -20.37 -25.04
CA ILE A 707 12.37 -21.30 -25.65
C ILE A 707 11.27 -20.55 -26.39
N ARG A 708 10.65 -19.55 -25.76
CA ARG A 708 9.59 -18.74 -26.38
C ARG A 708 10.08 -17.92 -27.57
N GLU A 709 11.29 -17.36 -27.47
CA GLU A 709 11.93 -16.64 -28.57
C GLU A 709 12.13 -17.55 -29.79
N ARG A 710 12.69 -18.74 -29.60
CA ARG A 710 12.89 -19.71 -30.67
C ARG A 710 11.58 -20.19 -31.31
N LEU A 711 10.51 -20.29 -30.54
CA LEU A 711 9.17 -20.68 -31.02
C LEU A 711 8.35 -19.50 -31.56
N GLY A 712 8.89 -18.28 -31.58
CA GLY A 712 8.16 -17.09 -32.00
C GLY A 712 6.93 -16.77 -31.16
N MET A 713 6.96 -17.17 -29.88
CA MET A 713 5.93 -16.90 -28.90
C MET A 713 6.15 -15.55 -28.22
N ARG A 714 5.05 -14.93 -27.72
CA ARG A 714 5.17 -13.74 -26.86
C ARG A 714 5.95 -14.05 -25.58
N GLN A 715 6.76 -13.10 -25.12
CA GLN A 715 7.42 -13.23 -23.84
C GLN A 715 6.41 -13.11 -22.70
N ILE A 716 6.65 -13.86 -21.62
CA ILE A 716 5.88 -13.76 -20.38
C ILE A 716 6.65 -12.82 -19.46
N VAL A 717 6.23 -11.59 -19.47
CA VAL A 717 6.76 -10.51 -18.64
C VAL A 717 5.65 -9.92 -17.80
N GLY A 718 5.97 -9.26 -16.71
CA GLY A 718 4.99 -8.61 -15.84
C GLY A 718 4.85 -7.14 -16.18
N ASN A 719 3.72 -6.59 -15.79
CA ASN A 719 3.32 -5.19 -15.86
C ASN A 719 3.33 -4.56 -17.26
N GLY A 720 2.24 -3.94 -17.65
CA GLY A 720 2.13 -3.20 -18.89
C GLY A 720 1.98 -4.03 -20.17
N VAL A 721 1.63 -5.32 -20.06
CA VAL A 721 1.46 -6.24 -21.18
C VAL A 721 0.00 -6.53 -21.49
N GLU A 722 -0.29 -7.06 -22.67
CA GLU A 722 -1.63 -7.52 -23.01
C GLU A 722 -2.10 -8.63 -22.06
N MET A 723 -3.37 -8.55 -21.63
CA MET A 723 -4.00 -9.56 -20.78
C MET A 723 -4.00 -10.93 -21.44
N ARG A 724 -3.83 -11.99 -20.65
CA ARG A 724 -3.67 -13.36 -21.15
C ARG A 724 -4.84 -13.84 -21.97
N TYR A 725 -6.06 -13.55 -21.58
CA TYR A 725 -7.25 -13.93 -22.34
C TYR A 725 -7.27 -13.39 -23.79
N ARG A 726 -6.42 -12.41 -24.10
CA ARG A 726 -6.29 -11.85 -25.46
C ARG A 726 -5.46 -12.72 -26.38
N TRP A 727 -4.49 -13.44 -25.87
CA TRP A 727 -3.47 -14.12 -26.69
C TRP A 727 -3.22 -15.57 -26.33
N ILE A 728 -3.67 -16.06 -25.17
CA ILE A 728 -3.37 -17.41 -24.70
C ILE A 728 -3.87 -18.50 -25.65
N GLY A 729 -5.00 -18.28 -26.30
CA GLY A 729 -5.58 -19.19 -27.31
C GLY A 729 -4.98 -19.07 -28.71
N GLU A 730 -3.98 -18.21 -28.94
CA GLU A 730 -3.32 -18.08 -30.24
C GLU A 730 -2.56 -19.37 -30.58
N LYS A 731 -2.77 -19.90 -31.78
CA LYS A 731 -1.97 -21.03 -32.28
C LYS A 731 -0.57 -20.56 -32.58
N LYS A 732 0.41 -21.09 -31.86
CA LYS A 732 1.85 -20.86 -32.05
C LYS A 732 2.55 -22.16 -32.29
N PRO A 733 3.76 -22.18 -32.91
CA PRO A 733 4.60 -23.36 -32.93
C PRO A 733 4.79 -23.92 -31.53
N SER A 734 4.78 -25.25 -31.39
CA SER A 734 5.01 -25.97 -30.15
C SER A 734 6.15 -26.96 -30.33
N ALA A 735 6.75 -27.42 -29.27
CA ALA A 735 7.86 -28.39 -29.36
C ALA A 735 7.94 -29.27 -28.11
N ASP A 736 8.47 -30.46 -28.29
CA ASP A 736 8.84 -31.29 -27.15
C ASP A 736 10.15 -30.77 -26.56
N ILE A 737 10.14 -30.52 -25.25
CA ILE A 737 11.29 -30.03 -24.51
C ILE A 737 11.57 -30.88 -23.27
N THR A 738 12.83 -30.90 -22.87
CA THR A 738 13.27 -31.47 -21.60
C THR A 738 13.92 -30.37 -20.76
N LEU A 739 13.50 -30.27 -19.50
CA LEU A 739 14.16 -29.47 -18.47
C LEU A 739 14.90 -30.42 -17.53
N ASN A 740 16.17 -30.11 -17.22
CA ASN A 740 16.99 -30.94 -16.36
C ASN A 740 17.53 -30.13 -15.19
N TYR A 741 17.18 -30.57 -13.97
CA TYR A 741 17.60 -29.95 -12.71
C TYR A 741 18.57 -30.90 -12.00
N LEU A 742 19.59 -30.31 -11.35
CA LEU A 742 20.55 -31.03 -10.54
C LEU A 742 20.44 -30.60 -9.07
N PHE A 743 20.45 -31.57 -8.16
CA PHE A 743 20.49 -31.30 -6.73
C PHE A 743 21.33 -32.32 -5.98
N MET A 744 21.93 -31.90 -4.86
CA MET A 744 22.85 -32.72 -4.07
C MET A 744 22.17 -33.27 -2.82
N ILE A 745 22.30 -34.54 -2.56
CA ILE A 745 21.90 -35.19 -1.31
C ILE A 745 23.15 -35.68 -0.61
N ARG A 746 23.49 -35.13 0.57
CA ARG A 746 24.56 -35.62 1.45
C ARG A 746 24.06 -36.77 2.29
N ASN A 747 22.88 -36.64 2.85
CA ASN A 747 22.23 -37.65 3.66
C ASN A 747 20.82 -37.91 3.12
N LEU A 748 20.47 -39.18 2.92
CA LEU A 748 19.12 -39.53 2.48
C LEU A 748 18.08 -39.08 3.51
N PRO A 749 17.03 -38.38 3.08
CA PRO A 749 15.93 -37.91 3.96
C PRO A 749 15.20 -39.10 4.62
N GLU A 750 14.75 -38.87 5.86
CA GLU A 750 13.83 -39.77 6.53
C GLU A 750 12.42 -39.60 5.98
N GLY A 751 11.97 -40.44 5.07
CA GLY A 751 10.64 -40.38 4.49
C GLY A 751 10.59 -39.86 3.06
N PRO A 752 9.39 -39.62 2.53
CA PRO A 752 9.21 -39.21 1.12
C PRO A 752 9.64 -37.79 0.88
N VAL A 753 10.28 -37.57 -0.28
CA VAL A 753 10.55 -36.26 -0.86
C VAL A 753 9.61 -36.05 -2.05
N SER A 754 9.03 -34.88 -2.18
CA SER A 754 8.22 -34.52 -3.34
C SER A 754 8.80 -33.29 -4.04
N ALA A 755 8.70 -33.28 -5.37
CA ALA A 755 8.87 -32.06 -6.17
C ALA A 755 7.51 -31.37 -6.30
N CYS A 756 7.46 -30.09 -5.98
CA CYS A 756 6.29 -29.24 -6.13
C CYS A 756 6.44 -28.46 -7.42
N ILE A 757 5.58 -28.73 -8.40
CA ILE A 757 5.68 -28.30 -9.78
C ILE A 757 4.35 -27.65 -10.19
N GLU A 758 4.38 -26.50 -10.82
CA GLU A 758 3.18 -25.88 -11.35
C GLU A 758 2.64 -26.66 -12.56
N ASN A 759 1.31 -26.92 -12.56
CA ASN A 759 0.66 -27.72 -13.62
C ASN A 759 1.41 -29.04 -13.89
N ALA A 760 1.78 -29.78 -12.84
CA ALA A 760 2.61 -30.96 -12.92
C ALA A 760 2.03 -32.06 -13.83
N GLU A 761 0.72 -32.07 -14.06
CA GLU A 761 0.03 -32.98 -14.98
C GLU A 761 0.44 -32.80 -16.45
N ARG A 762 1.06 -31.68 -16.81
CA ARG A 762 1.58 -31.40 -18.17
C ARG A 762 2.99 -31.95 -18.39
N PHE A 763 3.61 -32.48 -17.34
CA PHE A 763 4.99 -32.99 -17.38
C PHE A 763 5.07 -34.46 -17.13
N GLU A 764 5.91 -35.16 -17.88
CA GLU A 764 6.48 -36.42 -17.51
C GLU A 764 7.66 -36.16 -16.56
N VAL A 765 7.53 -36.55 -15.30
CA VAL A 765 8.53 -36.28 -14.25
C VAL A 765 9.39 -37.50 -14.03
N ILE A 766 10.69 -37.41 -14.24
CA ILE A 766 11.67 -38.49 -14.14
C ILE A 766 12.75 -38.11 -13.13
N CYS A 767 12.99 -38.99 -12.14
CA CYS A 767 14.05 -38.78 -11.15
C CYS A 767 15.06 -39.91 -11.25
N ASN A 768 16.34 -39.61 -11.51
CA ASN A 768 17.43 -40.57 -11.70
C ASN A 768 17.04 -41.72 -12.65
N GLY A 769 16.42 -41.40 -13.78
CA GLY A 769 15.95 -42.33 -14.79
C GLY A 769 14.66 -43.10 -14.42
N GLY A 770 14.09 -42.90 -13.26
CA GLY A 770 12.83 -43.52 -12.84
C GLY A 770 11.63 -42.60 -13.00
N LEU A 771 10.59 -43.07 -13.70
CA LEU A 771 9.33 -42.35 -13.85
C LEU A 771 8.63 -42.17 -12.49
N CYS A 772 8.28 -40.90 -12.16
CA CYS A 772 7.56 -40.55 -10.95
C CYS A 772 6.04 -40.74 -11.11
N PRO A 773 5.27 -40.92 -10.03
CA PRO A 773 3.81 -41.05 -10.09
C PRO A 773 3.14 -39.75 -10.46
N ARG A 774 1.86 -39.82 -10.82
CA ARG A 774 1.02 -38.64 -11.06
C ARG A 774 0.97 -37.71 -9.83
N PRO A 775 0.78 -36.39 -10.00
CA PRO A 775 0.69 -35.44 -8.90
C PRO A 775 -0.44 -35.77 -7.91
N SER A 776 -0.21 -35.50 -6.62
CA SER A 776 -1.21 -35.68 -5.56
C SER A 776 -1.08 -34.64 -4.47
N GLY A 777 -2.13 -33.79 -4.33
CA GLY A 777 -2.13 -32.65 -3.41
C GLY A 777 -1.30 -31.45 -3.91
N TRP A 778 -1.19 -30.43 -3.09
CA TRP A 778 -0.59 -29.14 -3.46
C TRP A 778 0.29 -28.57 -2.33
N PHE A 779 1.10 -27.57 -2.63
CA PHE A 779 1.99 -26.86 -1.70
C PHE A 779 1.86 -25.35 -1.89
N VAL A 780 1.57 -24.60 -0.85
CA VAL A 780 1.39 -23.14 -0.82
C VAL A 780 0.20 -22.66 -1.67
N ASP A 781 0.14 -23.00 -2.96
CA ASP A 781 -0.97 -22.68 -3.86
C ASP A 781 -1.47 -23.97 -4.55
N LYS A 782 -2.76 -23.99 -4.89
CA LYS A 782 -3.40 -25.16 -5.55
C LYS A 782 -2.80 -25.48 -6.91
N ALA A 783 -2.24 -24.49 -7.59
CA ALA A 783 -1.53 -24.67 -8.86
C ALA A 783 -0.18 -25.36 -8.70
N ILE A 784 0.43 -25.35 -7.52
CA ILE A 784 1.74 -25.96 -7.24
C ILE A 784 1.53 -27.40 -6.72
N GLN A 785 1.55 -28.35 -7.62
CA GLN A 785 1.18 -29.74 -7.36
C GLN A 785 2.37 -30.59 -6.92
N LYS A 786 2.15 -31.55 -6.01
CA LYS A 786 3.18 -32.41 -5.45
C LYS A 786 3.34 -33.68 -6.25
N VAL A 787 4.56 -34.00 -6.68
CA VAL A 787 4.96 -35.24 -7.33
C VAL A 787 5.97 -35.95 -6.44
N LYS A 788 5.64 -37.17 -5.97
CA LYS A 788 6.54 -37.97 -5.12
C LYS A 788 7.74 -38.45 -5.93
N LEU A 789 8.96 -38.12 -5.50
CA LEU A 789 10.18 -38.56 -6.15
C LEU A 789 10.52 -40.02 -5.83
N ARG A 790 11.23 -40.68 -6.75
CA ARG A 790 11.73 -42.05 -6.66
C ARG A 790 13.23 -42.07 -6.90
N ASN A 791 13.87 -43.19 -6.57
CA ASN A 791 15.28 -43.47 -6.88
C ASN A 791 16.28 -42.45 -6.34
N LEU A 792 15.94 -41.73 -5.25
CA LEU A 792 16.86 -40.82 -4.61
C LEU A 792 18.09 -41.57 -4.07
N ARG A 793 19.26 -40.96 -4.20
CA ARG A 793 20.54 -41.51 -3.76
C ARG A 793 21.45 -40.44 -3.16
N PRO A 794 22.40 -40.78 -2.29
CA PRO A 794 23.46 -39.88 -1.90
C PRO A 794 24.28 -39.41 -3.13
N GLY A 795 24.73 -38.17 -3.13
CA GLY A 795 25.42 -37.56 -4.25
C GLY A 795 24.48 -36.71 -5.13
N ILE A 796 24.90 -36.52 -6.37
CA ILE A 796 24.14 -35.78 -7.38
C ILE A 796 22.92 -36.58 -7.82
N ASN A 797 21.75 -35.91 -7.79
CA ASN A 797 20.48 -36.41 -8.30
C ASN A 797 20.02 -35.54 -9.48
N THR A 798 19.34 -36.17 -10.42
CA THR A 798 18.76 -35.51 -11.58
C THR A 798 17.24 -35.57 -11.51
N LEU A 799 16.60 -34.41 -11.80
CA LEU A 799 15.16 -34.33 -12.00
C LEU A 799 14.91 -33.82 -13.42
N GLU A 800 14.27 -34.62 -14.24
CA GLU A 800 13.92 -34.28 -15.61
C GLU A 800 12.43 -34.08 -15.72
N LEU A 801 12.04 -32.97 -16.36
CA LEU A 801 10.66 -32.66 -16.76
C LEU A 801 10.57 -32.63 -18.27
N LYS A 802 9.79 -33.55 -18.84
CA LYS A 802 9.51 -33.58 -20.28
C LYS A 802 8.09 -33.12 -20.54
N CYS A 803 7.92 -32.27 -21.51
CA CYS A 803 6.59 -31.79 -21.92
C CYS A 803 6.53 -31.39 -23.37
N HIS A 804 5.33 -31.40 -23.93
CA HIS A 804 5.01 -30.72 -25.15
C HIS A 804 4.72 -29.25 -24.82
N TYR A 805 5.71 -28.36 -25.02
CA TYR A 805 5.61 -26.94 -24.64
C TYR A 805 4.72 -26.19 -25.60
N THR A 806 3.72 -25.51 -25.05
CA THR A 806 2.70 -24.75 -25.79
C THR A 806 2.62 -23.30 -25.29
N ASN A 807 1.89 -22.45 -26.05
CA ASN A 807 1.85 -21.01 -25.81
C ASN A 807 1.32 -20.61 -24.41
N GLU A 808 0.41 -21.38 -23.83
CA GLU A 808 -0.19 -21.16 -22.53
C GLU A 808 0.70 -21.60 -21.34
N MET A 809 1.78 -22.33 -21.59
CA MET A 809 2.64 -22.86 -20.52
C MET A 809 3.60 -21.79 -20.00
N GLU A 810 3.74 -21.79 -18.66
CA GLU A 810 4.81 -21.09 -17.92
C GLU A 810 5.74 -22.11 -17.27
N LEU A 811 7.04 -21.79 -17.26
CA LEU A 811 8.06 -22.55 -16.59
C LEU A 811 8.51 -21.78 -15.35
N GLU A 812 8.46 -22.43 -14.20
CA GLU A 812 8.70 -21.80 -12.90
C GLU A 812 9.64 -22.64 -12.03
N ASP A 813 10.09 -22.03 -10.93
CA ASP A 813 10.94 -22.69 -9.94
C ASP A 813 10.25 -23.95 -9.38
N ILE A 814 11.05 -24.96 -9.05
CA ILE A 814 10.59 -26.22 -8.43
C ILE A 814 10.96 -26.21 -6.96
N TYR A 815 10.05 -26.66 -6.10
CA TYR A 815 10.30 -26.77 -4.67
C TYR A 815 10.38 -28.24 -4.27
N LEU A 816 11.57 -28.70 -3.88
CA LEU A 816 11.70 -30.02 -3.25
C LEU A 816 11.29 -29.91 -1.79
N ILE A 817 10.35 -30.75 -1.34
CA ILE A 817 9.85 -30.71 0.03
C ILE A 817 9.96 -32.07 0.72
N GLY A 818 10.25 -32.07 2.03
CA GLY A 818 10.37 -33.32 2.81
C GLY A 818 10.88 -33.12 4.24
N ASN A 819 11.23 -34.23 4.87
CA ASN A 819 11.86 -34.24 6.20
C ASN A 819 13.38 -34.32 6.03
N PHE A 820 14.00 -33.14 5.81
CA PHE A 820 15.44 -33.00 5.61
C PHE A 820 15.88 -31.59 6.01
N GLY A 821 17.17 -31.38 6.21
CA GLY A 821 17.80 -30.08 6.31
C GLY A 821 18.32 -29.63 4.94
N VAL A 822 18.49 -28.31 4.78
CA VAL A 822 19.16 -27.67 3.63
C VAL A 822 20.27 -26.78 4.18
N ASN A 823 21.52 -27.09 3.84
CA ASN A 823 22.68 -26.31 4.28
C ASN A 823 22.91 -25.07 3.43
N LEU A 824 23.93 -24.26 3.77
CA LEU A 824 24.27 -23.03 3.06
C LEU A 824 24.73 -23.25 1.61
N GLN A 825 25.18 -24.47 1.26
CA GLN A 825 25.54 -24.88 -0.10
C GLN A 825 24.31 -25.37 -0.89
N ARG A 826 23.10 -25.25 -0.30
CA ARG A 826 21.82 -25.70 -0.88
C ARG A 826 21.82 -27.23 -1.15
N GLU A 827 22.46 -28.00 -0.26
CA GLU A 827 22.48 -29.45 -0.32
C GLU A 827 21.52 -30.04 0.72
N ILE A 828 20.86 -31.14 0.36
CA ILE A 828 19.98 -31.87 1.28
C ILE A 828 20.85 -32.64 2.28
N VAL A 829 20.65 -32.36 3.58
CA VAL A 829 21.33 -32.94 4.73
C VAL A 829 20.30 -33.54 5.71
N SER A 830 20.77 -34.22 6.75
CA SER A 830 19.86 -34.64 7.84
C SER A 830 19.20 -33.44 8.52
N GLU A 831 17.93 -33.55 8.87
CA GLU A 831 17.23 -32.51 9.64
C GLU A 831 17.83 -32.43 11.07
N PRO A 832 18.06 -31.19 11.60
CA PRO A 832 18.54 -31.06 12.98
C PRO A 832 17.50 -31.58 13.98
N LYS A 833 17.95 -32.15 15.09
CA LYS A 833 17.05 -32.67 16.14
C LYS A 833 16.63 -31.58 17.16
N ARG A 834 17.40 -30.52 17.27
CA ARG A 834 17.19 -29.35 18.11
C ARG A 834 17.61 -28.09 17.37
N LEU A 835 17.06 -26.97 17.77
CA LEU A 835 17.45 -25.65 17.25
C LEU A 835 18.12 -24.85 18.37
N HIS A 836 19.20 -24.17 18.02
CA HIS A 836 19.78 -23.12 18.83
C HIS A 836 19.07 -21.77 18.59
N MET A 837 19.11 -20.88 19.58
CA MET A 837 18.76 -19.48 19.35
C MET A 837 19.69 -18.91 18.30
N GLY A 838 19.14 -18.28 17.28
CA GLY A 838 19.86 -17.75 16.11
C GLY A 838 19.10 -18.00 14.82
N ASP A 839 19.72 -17.60 13.72
CA ASP A 839 19.18 -17.73 12.37
C ASP A 839 19.04 -19.20 11.97
N ILE A 840 17.80 -19.66 11.78
CA ILE A 840 17.54 -21.07 11.37
C ILE A 840 17.90 -21.34 9.91
N THR A 841 18.09 -20.31 9.07
CA THR A 841 18.55 -20.53 7.69
C THR A 841 19.95 -21.15 7.68
N GLN A 842 20.76 -20.87 8.72
CA GLN A 842 22.07 -21.46 8.92
C GLN A 842 22.02 -22.82 9.64
N GLN A 843 20.85 -23.22 10.14
CA GLN A 843 20.65 -24.44 10.89
C GLN A 843 19.85 -25.50 10.09
N GLY A 844 19.92 -25.45 8.77
CA GLY A 844 19.26 -26.44 7.91
C GLY A 844 17.92 -26.01 7.33
N TYR A 845 17.51 -24.76 7.47
CA TYR A 845 16.21 -24.27 6.99
C TYR A 845 16.36 -23.10 5.98
N PHE A 846 17.27 -23.26 5.02
CA PHE A 846 17.69 -22.22 4.07
C PHE A 846 16.53 -21.63 3.26
N HIS A 847 15.64 -22.48 2.72
CA HIS A 847 14.47 -22.06 1.92
C HIS A 847 13.13 -22.27 2.64
N TYR A 848 13.14 -22.37 3.96
CA TYR A 848 11.92 -22.67 4.72
C TYR A 848 10.94 -21.48 4.77
N ALA A 849 9.65 -21.78 4.55
CA ALA A 849 8.58 -20.77 4.54
C ALA A 849 7.54 -20.93 5.68
N GLY A 850 7.53 -22.09 6.34
CA GLY A 850 6.57 -22.39 7.40
C GLY A 850 6.89 -21.74 8.73
N SER A 851 6.05 -21.97 9.74
CA SER A 851 6.31 -21.51 11.11
C SER A 851 7.17 -22.50 11.87
N MET A 852 8.03 -21.96 12.75
CA MET A 852 8.87 -22.75 13.66
C MET A 852 8.33 -22.62 15.09
N ILE A 853 8.01 -23.76 15.73
CA ILE A 853 7.45 -23.81 17.08
C ILE A 853 8.53 -24.33 18.03
N TYR A 854 9.06 -23.44 18.86
CA TYR A 854 10.04 -23.73 19.90
C TYR A 854 9.34 -24.15 21.18
N ARG A 855 9.85 -25.21 21.87
CA ARG A 855 9.27 -25.76 23.11
C ARG A 855 10.28 -25.76 24.22
N PHE A 856 9.83 -25.23 25.36
CA PHE A 856 10.62 -25.12 26.58
C PHE A 856 9.82 -25.66 27.75
N ARG A 857 10.55 -26.29 28.71
CA ARG A 857 10.01 -26.62 30.03
C ARG A 857 10.81 -25.91 31.09
N PHE A 858 10.13 -25.29 32.06
CA PHE A 858 10.76 -24.55 33.13
C PHE A 858 9.95 -24.60 34.42
N GLN A 859 10.62 -24.40 35.56
CA GLN A 859 10.00 -24.28 36.85
C GLN A 859 9.74 -22.82 37.18
N SER A 860 8.60 -22.51 37.80
CA SER A 860 8.26 -21.16 38.28
C SER A 860 7.70 -21.23 39.71
N ASP A 861 8.06 -20.24 40.52
CA ASP A 861 7.52 -20.01 41.84
C ASP A 861 6.49 -18.88 41.88
N CYS A 862 6.30 -18.16 40.76
CA CYS A 862 5.33 -17.09 40.59
C CYS A 862 4.17 -17.48 39.67
N ARG A 863 3.05 -16.78 39.82
CA ARG A 863 1.85 -16.97 38.97
C ARG A 863 1.78 -15.97 37.82
N LYS A 864 2.44 -14.83 37.96
CA LYS A 864 2.50 -13.78 36.92
C LYS A 864 3.94 -13.54 36.55
N ALA A 865 4.20 -13.47 35.27
CA ALA A 865 5.53 -13.17 34.76
C ALA A 865 5.41 -12.43 33.43
N GLU A 866 6.50 -11.87 32.97
CA GLU A 866 6.61 -11.27 31.66
C GLU A 866 7.63 -12.08 30.83
N LEU A 867 7.21 -12.52 29.65
CA LEU A 867 8.10 -13.04 28.63
C LEU A 867 8.80 -11.86 27.97
N VAL A 868 10.11 -11.89 27.94
CA VAL A 868 10.94 -10.94 27.20
C VAL A 868 11.73 -11.71 26.17
N LEU A 869 11.36 -11.53 24.91
CA LEU A 869 12.13 -12.01 23.77
C LEU A 869 13.34 -11.08 23.60
N GLY A 870 14.49 -11.66 23.21
CA GLY A 870 15.54 -10.85 22.65
C GLY A 870 15.18 -10.41 21.22
N ASP A 871 16.16 -10.41 20.33
CA ASP A 871 15.88 -10.19 18.91
C ASP A 871 15.20 -11.42 18.29
N TYR A 872 14.26 -11.21 17.38
CA TYR A 872 13.61 -12.24 16.59
C TYR A 872 13.32 -11.77 15.15
N ARG A 873 13.23 -12.70 14.21
CA ARG A 873 12.86 -12.45 12.82
C ARG A 873 11.71 -13.39 12.46
N ALA A 874 10.51 -12.86 12.40
CA ALA A 874 9.27 -13.59 12.11
C ALA A 874 8.18 -12.62 11.63
N ALA A 875 7.21 -13.11 10.89
CA ALA A 875 6.06 -12.29 10.52
C ALA A 875 5.20 -11.92 11.75
N LEU A 876 5.12 -12.84 12.71
CA LEU A 876 4.37 -12.70 13.96
C LEU A 876 4.93 -13.71 14.98
N ILE A 877 4.87 -13.38 16.27
CA ILE A 877 5.12 -14.34 17.36
C ILE A 877 3.79 -14.72 18.02
N VAL A 878 3.58 -16.04 18.20
CA VAL A 878 2.42 -16.56 18.96
C VAL A 878 2.94 -17.36 20.16
N VAL A 879 2.44 -17.03 21.35
CA VAL A 879 2.90 -17.63 22.60
C VAL A 879 1.78 -18.45 23.23
N ARG A 880 2.14 -19.69 23.63
CA ARG A 880 1.23 -20.57 24.36
C ARG A 880 1.90 -21.05 25.65
N VAL A 881 1.17 -21.00 26.75
CA VAL A 881 1.59 -21.53 28.06
C VAL A 881 0.64 -22.64 28.48
N ASN A 882 1.19 -23.80 28.81
CA ASN A 882 0.39 -24.95 29.23
C ASN A 882 -0.76 -25.29 28.25
N ARG A 883 -0.47 -25.25 26.93
CA ARG A 883 -1.40 -25.49 25.81
C ARG A 883 -2.47 -24.40 25.61
N LYS A 884 -2.45 -23.32 26.35
CA LYS A 884 -3.37 -22.17 26.18
C LYS A 884 -2.64 -21.02 25.50
N THR A 885 -3.28 -20.38 24.54
CA THR A 885 -2.73 -19.16 23.94
C THR A 885 -2.66 -18.06 25.02
N ALA A 886 -1.44 -17.59 25.29
CA ALA A 886 -1.19 -16.46 26.17
C ALA A 886 -1.39 -15.13 25.44
N GLY A 887 -0.91 -15.06 24.18
CA GLY A 887 -1.07 -13.87 23.34
C GLY A 887 -0.24 -13.95 22.07
N THR A 888 -0.22 -12.81 21.36
CA THR A 888 0.60 -12.58 20.15
C THR A 888 1.43 -11.32 20.33
N ILE A 889 2.65 -11.33 19.81
CA ILE A 889 3.53 -10.16 19.73
C ILE A 889 3.58 -9.72 18.27
N MET A 890 2.87 -8.65 17.94
CA MET A 890 2.88 -8.02 16.62
C MET A 890 4.04 -7.02 16.49
N ALA A 891 4.32 -6.28 17.56
CA ALA A 891 5.40 -5.32 17.67
C ALA A 891 6.01 -5.38 19.08
N GLY A 892 7.26 -4.95 19.23
CA GLY A 892 7.99 -5.07 20.47
C GLY A 892 8.41 -6.51 20.76
N ASN A 893 8.71 -6.82 22.02
CA ASN A 893 9.30 -8.10 22.40
C ASN A 893 8.83 -8.61 23.77
N ARG A 894 7.74 -8.09 24.33
CA ARG A 894 7.26 -8.40 25.69
C ARG A 894 5.83 -8.93 25.67
N LEU A 895 5.53 -9.89 26.58
CA LEU A 895 4.18 -10.42 26.75
C LEU A 895 3.97 -10.89 28.19
N GLU A 896 2.88 -10.45 28.84
CA GLU A 896 2.48 -10.94 30.15
C GLU A 896 2.03 -12.40 30.08
N LEU A 897 2.52 -13.23 31.01
CA LEU A 897 2.21 -14.66 31.13
C LEU A 897 1.49 -14.97 32.42
N GLN A 898 0.47 -15.84 32.32
CA GLN A 898 -0.15 -16.49 33.47
C GLN A 898 0.47 -17.88 33.64
N LEU A 899 1.22 -18.08 34.73
CA LEU A 899 1.97 -19.29 35.03
C LEU A 899 1.28 -20.13 36.12
N ARG A 900 1.78 -21.36 36.29
CA ARG A 900 1.50 -22.22 37.44
C ARG A 900 2.72 -22.23 38.36
N THR A 901 2.55 -22.35 39.64
CA THR A 901 3.64 -22.73 40.54
C THR A 901 4.07 -24.16 40.23
N GLY A 902 5.36 -24.38 40.01
CA GLY A 902 5.91 -25.64 39.53
C GLY A 902 6.21 -25.64 38.02
N GLU A 903 6.09 -26.79 37.39
CA GLU A 903 6.44 -26.97 35.97
C GLU A 903 5.45 -26.27 35.03
N ASN A 904 6.02 -25.56 34.07
CA ASN A 904 5.30 -24.93 32.97
C ASN A 904 5.89 -25.35 31.62
N ASN A 905 5.00 -25.52 30.63
CA ASN A 905 5.36 -25.76 29.24
C ASN A 905 5.09 -24.47 28.44
N LEU A 906 6.11 -23.94 27.78
CA LEU A 906 6.06 -22.78 26.92
C LEU A 906 6.28 -23.18 25.48
N GLU A 907 5.38 -22.77 24.60
CA GLU A 907 5.56 -22.84 23.15
C GLU A 907 5.62 -21.43 22.58
N ILE A 908 6.66 -21.16 21.79
CA ILE A 908 6.84 -19.90 21.06
C ILE A 908 6.86 -20.25 19.59
N GLU A 909 5.86 -19.80 18.86
CA GLU A 909 5.75 -19.98 17.43
C GLU A 909 6.24 -18.72 16.71
N ALA A 910 7.39 -18.82 16.04
CA ALA A 910 7.85 -17.85 15.07
C ALA A 910 7.14 -18.13 13.74
N VAL A 911 6.27 -17.23 13.31
CA VAL A 911 5.43 -17.43 12.11
C VAL A 911 6.22 -17.03 10.87
N GLY A 912 6.30 -17.93 9.89
CA GLY A 912 7.10 -17.76 8.68
C GLY A 912 6.49 -16.91 7.58
N SER A 913 7.29 -16.74 6.53
CA SER A 913 6.91 -16.04 5.29
C SER A 913 7.47 -16.76 4.06
N ASN A 914 6.96 -16.42 2.87
CA ASN A 914 7.41 -17.04 1.63
C ASN A 914 8.73 -16.47 1.09
N ARG A 915 9.36 -15.50 1.75
CA ARG A 915 10.55 -14.81 1.24
C ARG A 915 11.70 -15.77 0.87
N ASN A 916 12.02 -16.69 1.77
CA ASN A 916 13.11 -17.64 1.55
C ASN A 916 12.75 -18.80 0.61
N LEU A 917 11.46 -18.98 0.30
CA LEU A 917 10.97 -19.97 -0.67
C LEU A 917 10.88 -19.39 -2.09
N MET A 918 10.41 -18.14 -2.25
CA MET A 918 10.02 -17.54 -3.53
C MET A 918 10.90 -16.37 -3.97
N GLY A 919 11.84 -15.92 -3.14
CA GLY A 919 12.77 -14.84 -3.46
C GLY A 919 12.20 -13.42 -3.24
N PRO A 920 12.83 -12.41 -3.86
CA PRO A 920 13.91 -12.49 -4.84
C PRO A 920 15.25 -13.00 -4.26
N PHE A 921 15.94 -13.90 -4.96
CA PHE A 921 17.17 -14.52 -4.46
C PHE A 921 18.45 -13.82 -4.89
N HIS A 922 18.43 -13.12 -6.02
CA HIS A 922 19.60 -12.49 -6.64
C HIS A 922 19.55 -10.97 -6.59
N HIS A 923 18.98 -10.44 -5.52
CA HIS A 923 18.76 -9.01 -5.31
C HIS A 923 19.36 -8.59 -3.96
N THR A 924 20.33 -7.67 -3.98
CA THR A 924 21.09 -7.24 -2.79
C THR A 924 20.36 -6.19 -1.97
N TYR A 925 19.34 -5.56 -2.53
CA TYR A 925 18.71 -4.44 -1.88
C TYR A 925 18.10 -4.83 -0.53
N ASP A 926 18.50 -4.12 0.51
CA ASP A 926 18.01 -4.28 1.88
C ASP A 926 17.50 -2.93 2.41
N GLY A 927 16.25 -2.63 2.13
CA GLY A 927 15.66 -1.35 2.56
C GLY A 927 14.20 -1.23 2.14
N CYS A 928 13.63 -0.04 2.32
CA CYS A 928 12.22 0.28 2.01
C CYS A 928 11.95 0.37 0.50
N SER A 929 12.49 -0.52 -0.30
CA SER A 929 12.24 -0.56 -1.73
C SER A 929 10.88 -1.16 -2.06
N ARG A 930 10.42 -0.80 -3.22
CA ARG A 930 9.25 -1.39 -3.84
C ARG A 930 9.68 -2.67 -4.53
N ILE A 931 9.23 -3.83 -4.04
CA ILE A 931 9.51 -5.14 -4.62
C ILE A 931 8.42 -5.47 -5.66
N GLY A 932 8.85 -5.71 -6.90
CA GLY A 932 7.95 -6.04 -7.99
C GLY A 932 8.57 -7.03 -8.98
N TRP A 933 8.00 -7.12 -10.15
CA TRP A 933 8.35 -8.08 -11.20
C TRP A 933 9.84 -8.12 -11.55
N LYS A 934 10.48 -6.95 -11.66
CA LYS A 934 11.88 -6.81 -12.11
C LYS A 934 12.84 -7.46 -11.12
N ASP A 935 12.58 -7.32 -9.82
CA ASP A 935 13.49 -7.72 -8.75
C ASP A 935 13.69 -9.24 -8.66
N PHE A 936 12.73 -10.01 -9.17
CA PHE A 936 12.80 -11.47 -9.25
C PHE A 936 13.52 -12.00 -10.49
N ARG A 937 13.86 -11.15 -11.46
CA ARG A 937 14.38 -11.55 -12.77
C ARG A 937 15.57 -10.68 -13.22
N MET A 938 16.48 -10.43 -12.28
CA MET A 938 17.68 -9.64 -12.55
C MET A 938 18.76 -10.51 -13.20
N GLU A 939 19.47 -9.95 -14.16
CA GLU A 939 20.67 -10.52 -14.82
C GLU A 939 21.90 -9.67 -14.57
N GLU A 940 21.71 -8.35 -14.36
CA GLU A 940 22.74 -7.33 -14.23
C GLU A 940 22.18 -6.13 -13.46
N GLY A 941 22.99 -5.15 -13.17
CA GLY A 941 22.64 -3.92 -12.45
C GLY A 941 23.26 -3.83 -11.07
N GLU A 942 23.12 -2.68 -10.41
CA GLU A 942 23.77 -2.40 -9.11
C GLU A 942 23.21 -3.30 -8.00
N ASP A 943 21.96 -3.69 -8.08
CA ASP A 943 21.29 -4.53 -7.08
C ASP A 943 21.38 -6.03 -7.39
N TYR A 944 21.98 -6.43 -8.50
CA TYR A 944 22.14 -7.85 -8.86
C TYR A 944 23.31 -8.49 -8.13
N THR A 945 23.10 -9.74 -7.68
CA THR A 945 24.17 -10.63 -7.19
C THR A 945 23.97 -12.06 -7.67
N PRO A 946 25.05 -12.80 -8.04
CA PRO A 946 24.97 -14.23 -8.30
C PRO A 946 24.77 -15.05 -7.02
N GLU A 947 25.01 -14.47 -5.84
CA GLU A 947 24.83 -15.12 -4.55
C GLU A 947 23.35 -15.22 -4.17
N TYR A 948 23.00 -16.24 -3.37
CA TYR A 948 21.64 -16.36 -2.85
C TYR A 948 21.43 -15.51 -1.61
N ILE A 949 20.57 -14.53 -1.72
CA ILE A 949 20.15 -13.67 -0.61
C ILE A 949 18.89 -14.24 0.04
N VAL A 950 19.03 -14.80 1.23
CA VAL A 950 17.91 -15.20 2.10
C VAL A 950 17.84 -14.30 3.32
N LYS A 951 16.67 -14.16 3.90
CA LYS A 951 16.46 -13.34 5.10
C LYS A 951 16.61 -14.21 6.36
N PRO A 952 17.30 -13.70 7.40
CA PRO A 952 17.38 -14.37 8.70
C PRO A 952 15.99 -14.65 9.26
N TYR A 953 15.82 -15.80 9.91
CA TYR A 953 14.53 -16.23 10.42
C TYR A 953 14.65 -17.02 11.73
N GLY A 954 13.74 -16.78 12.69
CA GLY A 954 13.64 -17.49 13.97
C GLY A 954 13.83 -16.58 15.20
N LEU A 955 14.07 -17.18 16.34
CA LEU A 955 14.40 -16.51 17.60
C LEU A 955 15.90 -16.30 17.67
N MET A 956 16.36 -15.04 17.53
CA MET A 956 17.78 -14.70 17.29
C MET A 956 18.62 -14.70 18.56
N SER A 957 18.02 -14.47 19.72
CA SER A 957 18.74 -14.30 20.98
C SER A 957 18.00 -14.88 22.18
N GLN A 958 18.66 -14.86 23.34
CA GLN A 958 18.17 -15.48 24.57
C GLN A 958 16.83 -14.89 25.04
N ILE A 959 15.96 -15.76 25.51
CA ILE A 959 14.63 -15.46 26.06
C ILE A 959 14.70 -15.44 27.58
N LYS A 960 14.08 -14.44 28.19
CA LYS A 960 13.95 -14.32 29.66
C LYS A 960 12.49 -14.38 30.07
N ILE A 961 12.26 -14.92 31.24
CA ILE A 961 10.98 -14.84 31.95
C ILE A 961 11.24 -14.03 33.22
N ILE A 962 10.61 -12.87 33.30
CA ILE A 962 10.79 -11.93 34.39
C ILE A 962 9.59 -12.02 35.31
N ARG A 963 9.83 -12.08 36.63
CA ARG A 963 8.77 -12.09 37.62
C ARG A 963 8.07 -10.73 37.64
N LEU A 964 6.76 -10.74 37.61
CA LEU A 964 5.93 -9.59 37.98
C LEU A 964 5.51 -9.73 39.43
N ASP A 965 5.75 -8.70 40.22
CA ASP A 965 5.26 -8.68 41.62
C ASP A 965 3.72 -8.66 41.62
N ASP A 966 3.07 -9.39 42.57
CA ASP A 966 1.62 -9.55 42.67
C ASP A 966 0.87 -8.24 42.98
#